data_d1896ae5605a7f738db22a2710a4cc9c
#
_entry.id   d1896ae5605a7f738db22a2710a4cc9c
#
_cell.length_a   1.000
_cell.length_b   1.000
_cell.length_c   1.000
_cell.angle_alpha   90.00
_cell.angle_beta   90.00
_cell.angle_gamma   90.00
#
_symmetry.space_group_name_H-M   'P 1'
#
loop_
_entity.id
_entity.type
_entity.pdbx_description
1 polymer ?
#
loop_
_entity_poly.entity_id
_entity_poly.type
_entity_poly.pdbx_seq_one_letter_code
_entity_poly.pdbx_strand_id
1 'polypeptide(L)'
;MRGELKWAASLVAVAVVSTTGPAWAEAGAAEDIVVTAARTALPANALPLTVDVVGKRALDQQIAISGSVTDAVATLTPSFSPTRQKLTGAGETLRGRSPLYAINGIPQSTPLRDGSRDGFTIDGFFVDRVELIYGSNALQGIGGTGGIVNQVTVGAPEKEGVSGRVLLQGSADNSFHDDGLGGKVGGLVQYKAGDFDATIGATFEKRGVFYDGQDRRVGLNLTQGETQDSRTTNFFARLGYAITPTGRLDLIASRFEMKGDGDYVAVPGIRRPWRSPLQDMPTSAIRGNPPGQPAASRTESIALSYTDSDLWGGNFVSQIFFNRSRDTFGGEIATQATFQDPAIAPVNTLFDQSQNRSRKLGAKFSYERTILNALTATIGFDALADKTEQALIATNRAWVPPSDFRSLAPFAQANLKLFDGMVRLAGGARWENVRIRIPDYRTLASTTFVACTTPPTATPCGAASYGGVAVAGGAPKFDDLLLNGGIVFEPWDGIRAYASYAEGFTVPDIGRITRAFSRPGIDIDSNLEIAPVISNNREIGVEIKRGPLDASATYFWSSSKNGQLLIANALGVFDVQRQKVAIEGLELSLRAQLPIQGLRAGIGYAHLKGRFDSNNDGVVDSDLDGANISPDRLNLSLSYDRGPLSAIIQHQIYFSRRFDGLARAADDANPLHPQRLSNNDFGGYALTDASIRYDTGFGGVSLSVQNLFDKFYIDYSSDTRLPADNFAIFAGRGRTFTLGWDYRF
;
A
#
# COMPACT_ATOMS: atom_id res chain seq x y z
N MET A 1 29.03 -28.30 11.08
CA MET A 1 28.64 -29.48 10.27
C MET A 1 27.64 -28.97 9.26
N ARG A 2 28.00 -29.00 7.98
CA ARG A 2 27.13 -28.53 6.88
C ARG A 2 26.09 -29.60 6.63
N GLY A 3 24.82 -29.30 6.91
CA GLY A 3 23.69 -30.11 6.49
C GLY A 3 23.16 -29.60 5.16
N GLU A 4 23.52 -30.27 4.08
CA GLU A 4 22.93 -30.04 2.76
C GLU A 4 21.48 -30.53 2.78
N LEU A 5 20.52 -29.62 2.62
CA LEU A 5 19.14 -29.96 2.37
C LEU A 5 18.98 -30.29 0.87
N LYS A 6 18.99 -31.59 0.55
CA LYS A 6 18.65 -32.07 -0.80
C LYS A 6 17.14 -31.91 -1.01
N TRP A 7 16.77 -31.00 -1.87
CA TRP A 7 15.38 -30.91 -2.38
C TRP A 7 15.19 -31.98 -3.47
N ALA A 8 14.36 -32.94 -3.16
CA ALA A 8 13.85 -33.88 -4.18
C ALA A 8 12.76 -33.16 -4.99
N ALA A 9 13.09 -32.76 -6.20
CA ALA A 9 12.13 -32.31 -7.19
C ALA A 9 11.42 -33.54 -7.78
N SER A 10 10.22 -33.83 -7.30
CA SER A 10 9.33 -34.79 -7.97
C SER A 10 8.66 -34.11 -9.16
N LEU A 11 9.18 -34.33 -10.36
CA LEU A 11 8.54 -34.01 -11.62
C LEU A 11 7.31 -34.91 -11.79
N VAL A 12 6.11 -34.34 -11.67
CA VAL A 12 4.88 -35.03 -12.11
C VAL A 12 4.79 -34.88 -13.63
N ALA A 13 5.09 -35.92 -14.34
CA ALA A 13 4.85 -36.01 -15.77
C ALA A 13 3.34 -36.18 -16.00
N VAL A 14 2.68 -35.16 -16.56
CA VAL A 14 1.30 -35.25 -17.02
C VAL A 14 1.29 -35.82 -18.44
N ALA A 15 0.82 -37.05 -18.57
CA ALA A 15 0.57 -37.68 -19.87
C ALA A 15 -0.63 -37.01 -20.56
N VAL A 16 -0.41 -36.41 -21.72
CA VAL A 16 -1.46 -35.85 -22.57
C VAL A 16 -2.17 -36.98 -23.27
N VAL A 17 -3.38 -37.29 -22.83
CA VAL A 17 -4.31 -38.16 -23.60
C VAL A 17 -5.18 -37.25 -24.45
N SER A 18 -4.98 -37.30 -25.74
CA SER A 18 -5.81 -36.62 -26.73
C SER A 18 -7.14 -37.34 -26.89
N THR A 19 -8.21 -36.78 -26.31
CA THR A 19 -9.58 -37.16 -26.67
C THR A 19 -10.25 -35.98 -27.36
N THR A 20 -10.80 -36.23 -28.52
CA THR A 20 -11.64 -35.32 -29.34
C THR A 20 -12.84 -34.89 -28.50
N GLY A 21 -12.88 -33.63 -28.13
CA GLY A 21 -13.88 -33.06 -27.23
C GLY A 21 -15.04 -32.37 -27.92
N PRO A 22 -16.12 -32.12 -27.22
CA PRO A 22 -17.23 -31.32 -27.72
C PRO A 22 -16.92 -29.81 -27.66
N ALA A 23 -17.65 -29.07 -28.47
CA ALA A 23 -17.56 -27.62 -28.67
C ALA A 23 -17.35 -26.81 -27.39
N TRP A 24 -16.36 -25.97 -27.43
CA TRP A 24 -16.06 -24.96 -26.39
C TRP A 24 -17.18 -23.93 -26.37
N ALA A 25 -17.90 -23.84 -25.26
CA ALA A 25 -18.72 -22.69 -24.99
C ALA A 25 -17.80 -21.44 -24.97
N GLU A 26 -18.18 -20.44 -25.74
CA GLU A 26 -17.51 -19.15 -25.79
C GLU A 26 -17.23 -18.65 -24.36
N ALA A 27 -15.95 -18.57 -24.03
CA ALA A 27 -15.55 -17.70 -22.94
C ALA A 27 -15.97 -16.30 -23.35
N GLY A 28 -16.96 -15.71 -22.65
CA GLY A 28 -17.40 -14.37 -22.91
C GLY A 28 -16.18 -13.47 -23.07
N ALA A 29 -16.16 -12.70 -24.13
CA ALA A 29 -15.14 -11.72 -24.42
C ALA A 29 -14.82 -10.99 -23.12
N ALA A 30 -13.58 -11.03 -22.66
CA ALA A 30 -13.16 -10.21 -21.54
C ALA A 30 -13.46 -8.77 -21.96
N GLU A 31 -14.49 -8.15 -21.37
CA GLU A 31 -14.78 -6.75 -21.59
C GLU A 31 -13.48 -5.99 -21.39
N ASP A 32 -13.12 -5.16 -22.35
CA ASP A 32 -11.92 -4.33 -22.27
C ASP A 32 -12.06 -3.41 -21.05
N ILE A 33 -11.38 -3.78 -19.96
CA ILE A 33 -11.49 -3.06 -18.68
C ILE A 33 -10.84 -1.70 -18.85
N VAL A 34 -11.65 -0.65 -18.76
CA VAL A 34 -11.18 0.72 -18.70
C VAL A 34 -10.69 1.02 -17.28
N VAL A 35 -9.44 1.42 -17.16
CA VAL A 35 -8.81 1.72 -15.88
C VAL A 35 -9.13 3.15 -15.47
N THR A 36 -9.91 3.32 -14.42
CA THR A 36 -10.38 4.64 -13.94
C THR A 36 -9.21 5.58 -13.61
N ALA A 37 -8.16 5.05 -13.00
CA ALA A 37 -6.98 5.84 -12.65
C ALA A 37 -6.13 6.25 -13.88
N ALA A 38 -6.24 5.57 -15.01
CA ALA A 38 -5.50 5.94 -16.23
C ALA A 38 -6.06 7.18 -16.93
N ARG A 39 -7.25 7.66 -16.54
CA ARG A 39 -7.92 8.85 -17.08
C ARG A 39 -8.08 8.86 -18.60
N THR A 40 -8.26 7.71 -19.17
CA THR A 40 -8.51 7.50 -20.59
C THR A 40 -9.62 6.49 -20.73
N ALA A 41 -10.41 6.61 -21.80
CA ALA A 41 -11.37 5.60 -22.20
C ALA A 41 -10.72 4.43 -22.94
N LEU A 42 -9.41 4.49 -23.19
CA LEU A 42 -8.68 3.40 -23.81
C LEU A 42 -8.60 2.21 -22.83
N PRO A 43 -8.77 0.99 -23.30
CA PRO A 43 -8.60 -0.19 -22.48
C PRO A 43 -7.15 -0.35 -22.01
N ALA A 44 -6.94 -1.07 -20.91
CA ALA A 44 -5.62 -1.27 -20.30
C ALA A 44 -4.58 -1.80 -21.28
N ASN A 45 -4.98 -2.70 -22.19
CA ASN A 45 -4.11 -3.27 -23.22
C ASN A 45 -3.67 -2.28 -24.30
N ALA A 46 -4.32 -1.12 -24.41
CA ALA A 46 -3.90 -0.06 -25.34
C ALA A 46 -2.79 0.83 -24.78
N LEU A 47 -2.49 0.72 -23.49
CA LEU A 47 -1.49 1.55 -22.81
C LEU A 47 -0.13 0.85 -22.81
N PRO A 48 0.98 1.56 -23.09
CA PRO A 48 2.32 0.97 -23.06
C PRO A 48 2.87 0.89 -21.62
N LEU A 49 2.14 0.21 -20.73
CA LEU A 49 2.52 0.05 -19.32
C LEU A 49 1.84 -1.18 -18.72
N THR A 50 2.38 -1.65 -17.61
CA THR A 50 1.81 -2.76 -16.85
C THR A 50 0.63 -2.28 -16.03
N VAL A 51 -0.52 -2.95 -16.18
CA VAL A 51 -1.73 -2.73 -15.40
C VAL A 51 -2.29 -4.06 -14.96
N ASP A 52 -2.58 -4.21 -13.66
CA ASP A 52 -3.31 -5.34 -13.11
C ASP A 52 -4.63 -4.88 -12.51
N VAL A 53 -5.67 -5.69 -12.64
CA VAL A 53 -6.97 -5.44 -12.05
C VAL A 53 -7.39 -6.64 -11.21
N VAL A 54 -7.56 -6.41 -9.91
CA VAL A 54 -8.11 -7.39 -8.98
C VAL A 54 -9.60 -7.14 -8.85
N GLY A 55 -10.40 -7.96 -9.52
CA GLY A 55 -11.87 -7.83 -9.52
C GLY A 55 -12.50 -8.26 -8.19
N LYS A 56 -13.78 -7.87 -8.01
CA LYS A 56 -14.56 -8.01 -6.77
C LYS A 56 -14.47 -9.40 -6.12
N ARG A 57 -14.63 -10.45 -6.90
CA ARG A 57 -14.66 -11.82 -6.39
C ARG A 57 -13.32 -12.24 -5.78
N ALA A 58 -12.22 -12.03 -6.51
CA ALA A 58 -10.87 -12.33 -6.03
C ALA A 58 -10.51 -11.46 -4.82
N LEU A 59 -10.92 -10.19 -4.85
CA LEU A 59 -10.71 -9.26 -3.75
C LEU A 59 -11.47 -9.68 -2.49
N ASP A 60 -12.78 -9.97 -2.57
CA ASP A 60 -13.59 -10.43 -1.43
C ASP A 60 -13.02 -11.72 -0.82
N GLN A 61 -12.61 -12.67 -1.67
CA GLN A 61 -12.02 -13.92 -1.24
C GLN A 61 -10.68 -13.70 -0.53
N GLN A 62 -9.83 -12.82 -1.06
CA GLN A 62 -8.55 -12.51 -0.45
C GLN A 62 -8.69 -11.70 0.84
N ILE A 63 -9.63 -10.76 0.91
CA ILE A 63 -9.93 -10.01 2.15
C ILE A 63 -10.46 -10.94 3.23
N ALA A 64 -11.26 -11.96 2.89
CA ALA A 64 -11.71 -12.96 3.86
C ALA A 64 -10.55 -13.79 4.45
N ILE A 65 -9.44 -13.93 3.72
CA ILE A 65 -8.20 -14.57 4.19
C ILE A 65 -7.36 -13.57 5.01
N SER A 66 -7.03 -12.42 4.43
CA SER A 66 -6.00 -11.50 4.94
C SER A 66 -6.53 -10.37 5.83
N GLY A 67 -7.79 -9.99 5.67
CA GLY A 67 -8.50 -9.03 6.52
C GLY A 67 -8.57 -7.60 5.98
N SER A 68 -7.72 -7.16 5.06
CA SER A 68 -7.75 -5.79 4.51
C SER A 68 -7.45 -5.75 3.01
N VAL A 69 -7.79 -4.64 2.35
CA VAL A 69 -7.45 -4.43 0.93
C VAL A 69 -5.94 -4.39 0.72
N THR A 70 -5.21 -3.70 1.60
CA THR A 70 -3.74 -3.58 1.52
C THR A 70 -3.07 -4.95 1.64
N ASP A 71 -3.50 -5.77 2.61
CA ASP A 71 -2.98 -7.13 2.78
C ASP A 71 -3.35 -8.02 1.58
N ALA A 72 -4.54 -7.85 1.01
CA ALA A 72 -4.96 -8.57 -0.19
C ALA A 72 -4.07 -8.21 -1.39
N VAL A 73 -3.79 -6.93 -1.61
CA VAL A 73 -2.86 -6.46 -2.65
C VAL A 73 -1.46 -7.01 -2.41
N ALA A 74 -0.94 -6.92 -1.19
CA ALA A 74 0.37 -7.45 -0.83
C ALA A 74 0.50 -8.96 -1.08
N THR A 75 -0.58 -9.72 -0.90
CA THR A 75 -0.61 -11.17 -1.17
C THR A 75 -0.66 -11.47 -2.66
N LEU A 76 -1.54 -10.78 -3.40
CA LEU A 76 -1.80 -11.09 -4.82
C LEU A 76 -0.70 -10.56 -5.75
N THR A 77 0.04 -9.52 -5.34
CA THR A 77 1.03 -8.82 -6.16
C THR A 77 2.45 -9.11 -5.67
N PRO A 78 3.23 -9.98 -6.34
CA PRO A 78 4.57 -10.36 -5.87
C PRO A 78 5.57 -9.20 -5.75
N SER A 79 5.45 -8.16 -6.56
CA SER A 79 6.32 -6.97 -6.53
C SER A 79 5.86 -5.88 -5.54
N PHE A 80 4.75 -6.09 -4.86
CA PHE A 80 4.35 -5.27 -3.72
C PHE A 80 5.04 -5.77 -2.44
N SER A 81 5.35 -4.89 -1.50
CA SER A 81 5.99 -5.29 -0.24
C SER A 81 5.12 -6.29 0.55
N PRO A 82 5.75 -7.24 1.26
CA PRO A 82 5.02 -8.16 2.14
C PRO A 82 4.19 -7.42 3.17
N THR A 83 3.02 -7.98 3.51
CA THR A 83 2.16 -7.43 4.56
C THR A 83 2.89 -7.38 5.90
N ARG A 84 2.66 -6.33 6.65
CA ARG A 84 3.16 -6.16 8.02
C ARG A 84 2.12 -6.49 9.07
N GLN A 85 0.85 -6.62 8.67
CA GLN A 85 -0.30 -6.81 9.57
C GLN A 85 -0.39 -5.72 10.65
N LYS A 86 0.11 -4.51 10.34
CA LYS A 86 0.15 -3.33 11.20
C LYS A 86 -0.58 -2.17 10.54
N LEU A 87 -1.06 -1.24 11.34
CA LEU A 87 -1.70 -0.01 10.87
C LEU A 87 -0.64 1.03 10.44
N THR A 88 0.25 0.66 9.54
CA THR A 88 1.29 1.56 9.02
C THR A 88 1.69 1.19 7.61
N GLY A 89 1.72 2.16 6.72
CA GLY A 89 2.24 2.06 5.36
C GLY A 89 3.73 2.44 5.24
N ALA A 90 4.41 2.71 6.36
CA ALA A 90 5.83 3.09 6.30
C ALA A 90 6.68 1.94 5.72
N GLY A 91 7.31 2.18 4.56
CA GLY A 91 8.07 1.19 3.81
C GLY A 91 7.22 0.22 2.98
N GLU A 92 5.93 0.48 2.78
CA GLU A 92 5.17 -0.18 1.73
C GLU A 92 5.66 0.30 0.38
N THR A 93 5.99 -0.64 -0.49
CA THR A 93 6.52 -0.33 -1.83
C THR A 93 5.85 -1.18 -2.89
N LEU A 94 5.66 -0.59 -4.06
CA LEU A 94 5.38 -1.28 -5.31
C LEU A 94 6.61 -1.10 -6.21
N ARG A 95 7.23 -2.20 -6.64
CA ARG A 95 8.51 -2.17 -7.37
C ARG A 95 9.63 -1.39 -6.62
N GLY A 96 9.65 -1.45 -5.28
CA GLY A 96 10.65 -0.79 -4.45
C GLY A 96 10.48 0.72 -4.28
N ARG A 97 9.34 1.31 -4.70
CA ARG A 97 9.01 2.73 -4.48
C ARG A 97 7.63 2.87 -3.87
N SER A 98 7.41 3.95 -3.13
CA SER A 98 6.12 4.23 -2.49
C SER A 98 5.01 4.37 -3.54
N PRO A 99 3.91 3.62 -3.42
CA PRO A 99 2.76 3.75 -4.29
C PRO A 99 1.89 4.95 -3.88
N LEU A 100 1.14 5.50 -4.83
CA LEU A 100 0.04 6.41 -4.56
C LEU A 100 -1.24 5.60 -4.27
N TYR A 101 -1.81 5.73 -3.10
CA TYR A 101 -3.15 5.20 -2.81
C TYR A 101 -4.22 6.16 -3.30
N ALA A 102 -5.21 5.63 -3.99
CA ALA A 102 -6.36 6.39 -4.49
C ALA A 102 -7.68 5.66 -4.25
N ILE A 103 -8.77 6.41 -4.14
CA ILE A 103 -10.15 5.92 -4.21
C ILE A 103 -10.82 6.60 -5.40
N ASN A 104 -11.28 5.83 -6.38
CA ASN A 104 -11.86 6.36 -7.63
C ASN A 104 -10.97 7.44 -8.29
N GLY A 105 -9.65 7.24 -8.30
CA GLY A 105 -8.68 8.19 -8.82
C GLY A 105 -8.38 9.40 -7.93
N ILE A 106 -9.00 9.50 -6.74
CA ILE A 106 -8.77 10.58 -5.77
C ILE A 106 -7.61 10.20 -4.84
N PRO A 107 -6.51 10.96 -4.79
CA PRO A 107 -5.36 10.64 -3.94
C PRO A 107 -5.74 10.63 -2.46
N GLN A 108 -5.43 9.54 -1.77
CA GLN A 108 -5.55 9.41 -0.32
C GLN A 108 -4.25 9.81 0.38
N SER A 109 -3.10 9.49 -0.23
CA SER A 109 -1.77 9.87 0.28
C SER A 109 -1.61 11.38 0.39
N THR A 110 -0.90 11.83 1.41
CA THR A 110 -0.56 13.25 1.57
C THR A 110 0.78 13.52 0.91
N PRO A 111 0.93 14.57 0.09
CA PRO A 111 2.19 14.85 -0.59
C PRO A 111 3.35 15.17 0.36
N LEU A 112 3.06 15.67 1.54
CA LEU A 112 4.06 16.14 2.51
C LEU A 112 4.41 15.12 3.58
N ARG A 113 3.73 13.99 3.61
CA ARG A 113 3.91 12.96 4.65
C ARG A 113 3.78 11.57 4.04
N ASP A 114 4.89 10.91 3.81
CA ASP A 114 4.95 9.56 3.27
C ASP A 114 4.71 8.51 4.36
N GLY A 115 4.05 7.41 3.96
CA GLY A 115 3.99 6.16 4.72
C GLY A 115 3.22 6.25 6.03
N SER A 116 2.17 7.08 6.12
CA SER A 116 1.32 7.06 7.29
C SER A 116 0.33 5.89 7.25
N ARG A 117 -0.89 6.05 6.73
CA ARG A 117 -1.92 4.99 6.76
C ARG A 117 -2.81 5.04 5.54
N ASP A 118 -2.22 5.38 4.42
CA ASP A 118 -2.91 5.73 3.18
C ASP A 118 -3.70 4.56 2.57
N GLY A 119 -3.29 3.33 2.87
CA GLY A 119 -4.01 2.10 2.49
C GLY A 119 -5.24 1.79 3.34
N PHE A 120 -5.41 2.46 4.49
CA PHE A 120 -6.51 2.23 5.45
C PHE A 120 -7.46 3.43 5.46
N THR A 121 -8.19 3.64 4.36
CA THR A 121 -9.06 4.81 4.14
C THR A 121 -10.48 4.46 3.74
N ILE A 122 -10.74 3.19 3.39
CA ILE A 122 -12.06 2.64 3.08
C ILE A 122 -12.09 1.14 3.41
N ASP A 123 -13.26 0.63 3.81
CA ASP A 123 -13.45 -0.81 4.01
C ASP A 123 -13.62 -1.52 2.66
N GLY A 124 -12.95 -2.68 2.49
CA GLY A 124 -13.02 -3.48 1.27
C GLY A 124 -14.42 -3.98 0.91
N PHE A 125 -15.37 -3.97 1.83
CA PHE A 125 -16.78 -4.25 1.54
C PHE A 125 -17.36 -3.30 0.48
N PHE A 126 -16.91 -2.04 0.49
CA PHE A 126 -17.34 -1.01 -0.47
C PHE A 126 -16.43 -0.90 -1.71
N VAL A 127 -15.38 -1.72 -1.81
CA VAL A 127 -14.47 -1.75 -2.96
C VAL A 127 -14.94 -2.82 -3.94
N ASP A 128 -15.12 -2.44 -5.20
CA ASP A 128 -15.50 -3.34 -6.28
C ASP A 128 -14.31 -4.00 -6.96
N ARG A 129 -13.25 -3.24 -7.15
CA ARG A 129 -11.98 -3.73 -7.69
C ARG A 129 -10.82 -2.87 -7.23
N VAL A 130 -9.62 -3.41 -7.33
CA VAL A 130 -8.38 -2.66 -7.18
C VAL A 130 -7.65 -2.64 -8.51
N GLU A 131 -7.31 -1.45 -8.98
CA GLU A 131 -6.51 -1.21 -10.17
C GLU A 131 -5.08 -0.89 -9.74
N LEU A 132 -4.13 -1.69 -10.21
CA LEU A 132 -2.70 -1.50 -9.98
C LEU A 132 -2.07 -1.00 -11.25
N ILE A 133 -1.54 0.21 -11.23
CA ILE A 133 -0.78 0.79 -12.33
C ILE A 133 0.67 0.86 -11.87
N TYR A 134 1.55 0.18 -12.59
CA TYR A 134 2.95 0.04 -12.20
C TYR A 134 3.80 1.17 -12.78
N GLY A 135 4.73 1.66 -11.96
CA GLY A 135 5.61 2.75 -12.34
C GLY A 135 4.90 4.10 -12.41
N SER A 136 5.62 5.13 -12.80
CA SER A 136 5.09 6.48 -12.93
C SER A 136 4.34 6.65 -14.24
N ASN A 137 3.34 7.53 -14.23
CA ASN A 137 2.63 7.94 -15.43
C ASN A 137 2.30 9.44 -15.33
N ALA A 138 2.63 10.22 -16.35
CA ALA A 138 2.40 11.67 -16.37
C ALA A 138 0.92 12.06 -16.21
N LEU A 139 -0.02 11.20 -16.57
CA LEU A 139 -1.47 11.46 -16.41
C LEU A 139 -1.94 11.46 -14.93
N GLN A 140 -1.15 10.95 -14.00
CA GLN A 140 -1.64 10.59 -12.67
C GLN A 140 -1.25 11.52 -11.54
N GLY A 141 -0.25 12.37 -11.75
CA GLY A 141 0.13 13.42 -10.82
C GLY A 141 1.12 12.99 -9.73
N ILE A 142 1.19 13.81 -8.70
CA ILE A 142 2.19 13.73 -7.64
C ILE A 142 2.02 12.47 -6.77
N GLY A 143 3.15 11.84 -6.42
CA GLY A 143 3.22 10.78 -5.40
C GLY A 143 3.27 9.36 -5.94
N GLY A 144 3.04 9.15 -7.24
CA GLY A 144 3.02 7.81 -7.85
C GLY A 144 4.36 7.35 -8.42
N THR A 145 5.48 7.50 -7.71
CA THR A 145 6.78 7.05 -8.24
C THR A 145 6.92 5.54 -8.31
N GLY A 146 6.22 4.81 -7.45
CA GLY A 146 6.12 3.33 -7.48
C GLY A 146 4.95 2.82 -8.32
N GLY A 147 3.98 3.68 -8.59
CA GLY A 147 2.72 3.31 -9.24
C GLY A 147 1.52 3.74 -8.43
N ILE A 148 0.35 3.22 -8.77
CA ILE A 148 -0.91 3.56 -8.12
C ILE A 148 -1.63 2.30 -7.67
N VAL A 149 -2.17 2.34 -6.46
CA VAL A 149 -3.15 1.39 -5.92
C VAL A 149 -4.49 2.12 -5.85
N ASN A 150 -5.31 1.97 -6.88
CA ASN A 150 -6.62 2.63 -6.98
C ASN A 150 -7.73 1.69 -6.55
N GLN A 151 -8.41 2.01 -5.47
CA GLN A 151 -9.57 1.30 -4.96
C GLN A 151 -10.83 1.88 -5.62
N VAL A 152 -11.44 1.15 -6.54
CA VAL A 152 -12.67 1.55 -7.21
C VAL A 152 -13.84 1.08 -6.37
N THR A 153 -14.69 2.01 -5.95
CA THR A 153 -15.85 1.71 -5.10
C THR A 153 -16.99 1.08 -5.88
N VAL A 154 -17.92 0.46 -5.16
CA VAL A 154 -19.16 -0.08 -5.73
C VAL A 154 -19.87 0.96 -6.61
N GLY A 155 -20.24 0.54 -7.81
CA GLY A 155 -20.86 1.36 -8.84
C GLY A 155 -22.35 1.63 -8.62
N ALA A 156 -22.99 2.24 -9.63
CA ALA A 156 -24.44 2.35 -9.72
C ALA A 156 -25.09 0.96 -9.80
N PRO A 157 -26.26 0.75 -9.21
CA PRO A 157 -27.00 -0.51 -9.39
C PRO A 157 -27.42 -0.67 -10.86
N GLU A 158 -27.30 -1.89 -11.37
CA GLU A 158 -27.67 -2.21 -12.76
C GLU A 158 -29.17 -2.27 -12.95
N LYS A 159 -29.89 -2.80 -11.95
CA LYS A 159 -31.33 -3.09 -12.02
C LYS A 159 -32.13 -1.99 -11.33
N GLU A 160 -33.29 -1.71 -11.91
CA GLU A 160 -34.32 -0.86 -11.31
C GLU A 160 -34.84 -1.45 -9.99
N GLY A 161 -35.21 -0.57 -9.06
CA GLY A 161 -35.75 -0.94 -7.76
C GLY A 161 -34.71 -0.97 -6.66
N VAL A 162 -34.95 -1.78 -5.64
CA VAL A 162 -34.11 -1.94 -4.45
C VAL A 162 -33.31 -3.22 -4.58
N SER A 163 -32.02 -3.13 -4.31
CA SER A 163 -31.11 -4.27 -4.18
C SER A 163 -30.17 -4.05 -3.00
N GLY A 164 -29.45 -5.06 -2.59
CA GLY A 164 -28.53 -4.87 -1.47
C GLY A 164 -27.62 -6.06 -1.21
N ARG A 165 -26.72 -5.86 -0.26
CA ARG A 165 -25.80 -6.89 0.23
C ARG A 165 -25.69 -6.81 1.75
N VAL A 166 -25.71 -7.98 2.40
CA VAL A 166 -25.42 -8.14 3.82
C VAL A 166 -24.24 -9.09 3.95
N LEU A 167 -23.31 -8.79 4.86
CA LEU A 167 -22.14 -9.60 5.18
C LEU A 167 -22.08 -9.85 6.68
N LEU A 168 -21.89 -11.11 7.09
CA LEU A 168 -21.55 -11.51 8.46
C LEU A 168 -20.28 -12.35 8.41
N GLN A 169 -19.30 -12.03 9.25
CA GLN A 169 -18.07 -12.82 9.37
C GLN A 169 -17.68 -12.99 10.84
N GLY A 170 -17.13 -14.15 11.16
CA GLY A 170 -16.48 -14.44 12.43
C GLY A 170 -15.08 -14.96 12.17
N SER A 171 -14.10 -14.56 12.96
CA SER A 171 -12.72 -15.04 12.84
C SER A 171 -12.20 -15.57 14.19
N ALA A 172 -11.33 -16.57 14.13
CA ALA A 172 -10.68 -17.17 15.28
C ALA A 172 -9.26 -17.60 14.92
N ASP A 173 -8.36 -17.57 15.88
CA ASP A 173 -7.04 -18.20 15.81
C ASP A 173 -7.14 -19.73 15.89
N ASN A 174 -6.02 -20.42 15.76
CA ASN A 174 -5.95 -21.88 15.74
C ASN A 174 -6.51 -22.55 17.01
N SER A 175 -6.30 -21.93 18.17
CA SER A 175 -6.69 -22.47 19.49
C SER A 175 -8.02 -21.87 19.99
N PHE A 176 -8.67 -21.01 19.22
CA PHE A 176 -9.94 -20.36 19.56
C PHE A 176 -9.88 -19.59 20.90
N HIS A 177 -8.78 -18.85 21.11
CA HIS A 177 -8.69 -18.02 22.32
C HIS A 177 -9.79 -16.95 22.33
N ASP A 178 -10.33 -16.67 23.51
CA ASP A 178 -11.44 -15.73 23.69
C ASP A 178 -11.07 -14.30 23.26
N ASP A 179 -9.83 -13.89 23.46
CA ASP A 179 -9.30 -12.60 23.05
C ASP A 179 -8.79 -12.57 21.60
N GLY A 180 -8.68 -13.72 20.95
CA GLY A 180 -8.38 -13.89 19.52
C GLY A 180 -9.61 -13.81 18.61
N LEU A 181 -10.83 -13.88 19.19
CA LEU A 181 -12.06 -13.85 18.41
C LEU A 181 -12.31 -12.48 17.78
N GLY A 182 -12.71 -12.49 16.53
CA GLY A 182 -13.10 -11.31 15.78
C GLY A 182 -14.44 -11.48 15.06
N GLY A 183 -15.02 -10.38 14.62
CA GLY A 183 -16.25 -10.42 13.84
C GLY A 183 -16.48 -9.14 13.03
N LYS A 184 -17.15 -9.28 11.90
CA LYS A 184 -17.53 -8.20 11.00
C LYS A 184 -18.98 -8.31 10.58
N VAL A 185 -19.67 -7.18 10.57
CA VAL A 185 -20.99 -7.03 9.97
C VAL A 185 -20.94 -5.89 8.94
N GLY A 186 -21.54 -6.10 7.78
CA GLY A 186 -21.65 -5.10 6.72
C GLY A 186 -23.03 -5.12 6.09
N GLY A 187 -23.53 -3.97 5.73
CA GLY A 187 -24.78 -3.80 5.00
C GLY A 187 -24.68 -2.70 3.94
N LEU A 188 -25.25 -2.97 2.79
CA LEU A 188 -25.34 -2.05 1.66
C LEU A 188 -26.73 -2.15 1.05
N VAL A 189 -27.38 -1.02 0.84
CA VAL A 189 -28.65 -0.90 0.12
C VAL A 189 -28.44 0.01 -1.08
N GLN A 190 -28.93 -0.42 -2.22
CA GLN A 190 -28.89 0.30 -3.49
C GLN A 190 -30.32 0.50 -4.00
N TYR A 191 -30.57 1.66 -4.56
CA TYR A 191 -31.85 2.01 -5.17
C TYR A 191 -31.59 2.65 -6.54
N LYS A 192 -32.40 2.28 -7.53
CA LYS A 192 -32.41 2.90 -8.86
C LYS A 192 -33.84 3.17 -9.31
N ALA A 193 -34.06 4.36 -9.84
CA ALA A 193 -35.32 4.76 -10.45
C ALA A 193 -35.04 5.73 -11.61
N GLY A 194 -35.14 5.24 -12.83
CA GLY A 194 -34.83 6.01 -14.03
C GLY A 194 -33.41 6.57 -14.02
N ASP A 195 -33.28 7.88 -14.07
CA ASP A 195 -32.00 8.58 -14.11
C ASP A 195 -31.29 8.70 -12.74
N PHE A 196 -32.00 8.40 -11.65
CA PHE A 196 -31.49 8.52 -10.28
C PHE A 196 -31.11 7.18 -9.71
N ASP A 197 -29.97 7.12 -9.02
CA ASP A 197 -29.60 6.02 -8.18
C ASP A 197 -28.93 6.46 -6.86
N ALA A 198 -29.00 5.60 -5.87
CA ALA A 198 -28.39 5.81 -4.57
C ALA A 198 -27.84 4.50 -4.03
N THR A 199 -26.70 4.59 -3.34
CA THR A 199 -26.10 3.50 -2.60
C THR A 199 -25.73 4.00 -1.21
N ILE A 200 -26.17 3.33 -0.15
CA ILE A 200 -25.85 3.66 1.24
C ILE A 200 -25.46 2.39 1.97
N GLY A 201 -24.41 2.45 2.76
CA GLY A 201 -23.96 1.29 3.53
C GLY A 201 -23.11 1.63 4.73
N ALA A 202 -22.97 0.63 5.61
CA ALA A 202 -22.12 0.72 6.78
C ALA A 202 -21.46 -0.63 7.05
N THR A 203 -20.25 -0.60 7.64
CA THR A 203 -19.58 -1.77 8.20
C THR A 203 -19.12 -1.49 9.62
N PHE A 204 -19.13 -2.54 10.43
CA PHE A 204 -18.50 -2.58 11.73
C PHE A 204 -17.69 -3.87 11.83
N GLU A 205 -16.45 -3.77 12.29
CA GLU A 205 -15.55 -4.89 12.50
C GLU A 205 -14.85 -4.75 13.85
N LYS A 206 -14.79 -5.84 14.62
CA LYS A 206 -13.91 -5.99 15.77
C LYS A 206 -12.92 -7.10 15.49
N ARG A 207 -11.65 -6.85 15.71
CA ARG A 207 -10.57 -7.85 15.61
C ARG A 207 -9.99 -8.11 16.98
N GLY A 208 -9.83 -9.39 17.30
CA GLY A 208 -9.09 -9.83 18.47
C GLY A 208 -7.57 -9.72 18.29
N VAL A 209 -6.85 -10.14 19.30
CA VAL A 209 -5.40 -10.27 19.26
C VAL A 209 -5.02 -11.42 18.32
N PHE A 210 -3.92 -11.25 17.60
CA PHE A 210 -3.39 -12.31 16.74
C PHE A 210 -2.48 -13.25 17.53
N TYR A 211 -2.46 -14.51 17.15
CA TYR A 211 -1.58 -15.54 17.65
C TYR A 211 -0.64 -16.02 16.55
N ASP A 212 0.61 -16.29 16.91
CA ASP A 212 1.62 -16.83 15.98
C ASP A 212 1.52 -18.37 15.87
N GLY A 213 2.30 -18.98 14.98
CA GLY A 213 2.32 -20.43 14.79
C GLY A 213 2.93 -21.23 15.95
N GLN A 214 3.20 -20.59 17.08
CA GLN A 214 3.62 -21.23 18.34
C GLN A 214 2.67 -20.88 19.49
N ASP A 215 1.45 -20.46 19.14
CA ASP A 215 0.36 -20.16 20.09
C ASP A 215 0.69 -19.02 21.06
N ARG A 216 1.51 -18.05 20.63
CA ARG A 216 1.84 -16.85 21.42
C ARG A 216 1.15 -15.64 20.81
N ARG A 217 0.70 -14.71 21.66
CA ARG A 217 0.16 -13.44 21.18
C ARG A 217 1.23 -12.70 20.35
N VAL A 218 0.86 -12.28 19.15
CA VAL A 218 1.73 -11.47 18.28
C VAL A 218 1.95 -10.12 18.93
N GLY A 219 3.18 -9.65 18.92
CA GLY A 219 3.58 -8.38 19.52
C GLY A 219 2.88 -7.17 18.91
N LEU A 220 2.71 -6.15 19.71
CA LEU A 220 2.03 -4.89 19.35
C LEU A 220 3.05 -3.80 19.02
N ASN A 221 2.81 -3.09 17.93
CA ASN A 221 3.44 -1.81 17.65
C ASN A 221 2.51 -0.69 18.15
N LEU A 222 2.55 -0.42 19.42
CA LEU A 222 1.63 0.53 20.07
C LEU A 222 1.72 1.92 19.45
N THR A 223 2.90 2.38 19.08
CA THR A 223 3.12 3.71 18.48
C THR A 223 2.53 3.82 17.09
N GLN A 224 2.86 2.88 16.20
CA GLN A 224 2.40 2.93 14.81
C GLN A 224 0.94 2.50 14.67
N GLY A 225 0.50 1.58 15.54
CA GLY A 225 -0.84 1.02 15.55
C GLY A 225 -0.93 -0.35 14.90
N GLU A 226 -2.02 -1.01 15.21
CA GLU A 226 -2.30 -2.40 14.91
C GLU A 226 -3.54 -2.57 14.05
N THR A 227 -3.57 -3.66 13.29
CA THR A 227 -4.81 -4.17 12.71
C THR A 227 -5.50 -5.17 13.64
N GLN A 228 -4.76 -5.82 14.54
CA GLN A 228 -5.28 -6.63 15.65
C GLN A 228 -5.74 -5.76 16.81
N ASP A 229 -6.48 -6.29 17.76
CA ASP A 229 -6.98 -5.59 18.95
C ASP A 229 -7.58 -4.23 18.58
N SER A 230 -8.53 -4.24 17.63
CA SER A 230 -9.02 -3.00 17.01
C SER A 230 -10.49 -3.06 16.63
N ARG A 231 -11.08 -1.88 16.45
CA ARG A 231 -12.42 -1.66 15.89
C ARG A 231 -12.34 -0.81 14.65
N THR A 232 -13.04 -1.25 13.62
CA THR A 232 -13.17 -0.52 12.35
C THR A 232 -14.64 -0.19 12.10
N THR A 233 -14.90 1.05 11.70
CA THR A 233 -16.22 1.49 11.23
C THR A 233 -16.07 2.20 9.90
N ASN A 234 -16.97 1.96 8.96
CA ASN A 234 -17.04 2.70 7.73
C ASN A 234 -18.50 3.01 7.37
N PHE A 235 -18.78 4.26 7.06
CA PHE A 235 -20.02 4.72 6.44
C PHE A 235 -19.71 5.14 5.01
N PHE A 236 -20.55 4.69 4.07
CA PHE A 236 -20.40 4.96 2.64
C PHE A 236 -21.73 5.39 2.04
N ALA A 237 -21.71 6.41 1.21
CA ALA A 237 -22.84 6.86 0.42
C ALA A 237 -22.42 7.26 -0.98
N ARG A 238 -23.24 6.94 -1.97
CA ARG A 238 -23.14 7.40 -3.35
C ARG A 238 -24.53 7.80 -3.85
N LEU A 239 -24.61 8.95 -4.49
CA LEU A 239 -25.80 9.43 -5.18
C LEU A 239 -25.42 9.69 -6.63
N GLY A 240 -26.16 9.16 -7.56
CA GLY A 240 -25.92 9.30 -8.98
C GLY A 240 -27.15 9.85 -9.70
N TYR A 241 -26.91 10.69 -10.71
CA TYR A 241 -27.96 11.22 -11.56
C TYR A 241 -27.47 11.33 -13.02
N ALA A 242 -28.18 10.69 -13.95
CA ALA A 242 -27.93 10.84 -15.37
C ALA A 242 -28.60 12.17 -15.84
N ILE A 243 -27.75 13.17 -16.19
CA ILE A 243 -28.21 14.50 -16.66
C ILE A 243 -28.58 14.43 -18.13
N THR A 244 -27.82 13.64 -18.89
CA THR A 244 -28.05 13.36 -20.31
C THR A 244 -27.88 11.86 -20.55
N PRO A 245 -28.20 11.33 -21.73
CA PRO A 245 -27.97 9.92 -22.04
C PRO A 245 -26.49 9.50 -21.93
N THR A 246 -25.56 10.46 -22.09
CA THR A 246 -24.10 10.23 -22.03
C THR A 246 -23.45 10.86 -20.80
N GLY A 247 -24.15 11.78 -20.13
CA GLY A 247 -23.64 12.61 -19.04
C GLY A 247 -24.21 12.25 -17.68
N ARG A 248 -23.33 12.03 -16.68
CA ARG A 248 -23.69 11.58 -15.34
C ARG A 248 -22.97 12.37 -14.25
N LEU A 249 -23.70 12.70 -13.20
CA LEU A 249 -23.20 13.32 -11.98
C LEU A 249 -23.20 12.28 -10.84
N ASP A 250 -22.09 12.15 -10.13
CA ASP A 250 -21.93 11.26 -9.00
C ASP A 250 -21.41 12.03 -7.78
N LEU A 251 -22.09 11.93 -6.66
CA LEU A 251 -21.64 12.40 -5.35
C LEU A 251 -21.30 11.19 -4.49
N ILE A 252 -20.05 11.11 -4.02
CA ILE A 252 -19.56 10.03 -3.15
C ILE A 252 -19.11 10.63 -1.83
N ALA A 253 -19.51 10.02 -0.72
CA ALA A 253 -19.07 10.36 0.62
C ALA A 253 -18.67 9.09 1.39
N SER A 254 -17.58 9.15 2.13
CA SER A 254 -17.11 8.05 2.98
C SER A 254 -16.54 8.58 4.27
N ARG A 255 -16.77 7.88 5.37
CA ARG A 255 -16.10 8.08 6.64
C ARG A 255 -15.62 6.74 7.17
N PHE A 256 -14.31 6.58 7.22
CA PHE A 256 -13.62 5.40 7.73
C PHE A 256 -12.91 5.73 9.03
N GLU A 257 -12.96 4.82 9.99
CA GLU A 257 -12.20 4.91 11.23
C GLU A 257 -11.77 3.50 11.67
N MET A 258 -10.45 3.32 11.90
CA MET A 258 -9.87 2.15 12.56
C MET A 258 -9.14 2.63 13.81
N LYS A 259 -9.45 2.03 14.96
CA LYS A 259 -8.90 2.42 16.25
C LYS A 259 -8.57 1.17 17.07
N GLY A 260 -7.40 1.14 17.71
CA GLY A 260 -7.04 0.10 18.68
C GLY A 260 -7.94 0.11 19.93
N ASP A 261 -8.17 -1.05 20.55
CA ASP A 261 -8.90 -1.14 21.81
C ASP A 261 -8.03 -0.68 22.99
N GLY A 262 -6.72 -0.98 22.97
CA GLY A 262 -5.74 -0.44 23.93
C GLY A 262 -5.75 -1.10 25.27
N ASP A 263 -6.03 -2.38 25.35
CA ASP A 263 -6.06 -3.20 26.57
C ASP A 263 -4.90 -4.22 26.64
N TYR A 264 -3.85 -3.98 25.84
CA TYR A 264 -2.61 -4.75 25.87
C TYR A 264 -1.37 -3.84 25.88
N VAL A 265 -0.30 -4.34 26.50
CA VAL A 265 1.03 -3.74 26.48
C VAL A 265 2.01 -4.65 25.75
N ALA A 266 2.98 -4.06 25.05
CA ALA A 266 4.00 -4.81 24.35
C ALA A 266 5.04 -5.36 25.33
N VAL A 267 5.44 -6.62 25.12
CA VAL A 267 6.54 -7.27 25.82
C VAL A 267 7.71 -7.38 24.84
N PRO A 268 8.89 -6.82 25.17
CA PRO A 268 10.05 -6.89 24.30
C PRO A 268 10.42 -8.32 23.93
N GLY A 269 10.80 -8.52 22.69
CA GLY A 269 11.44 -9.75 22.24
C GLY A 269 12.93 -9.79 22.61
N ILE A 270 13.63 -10.76 22.06
CA ILE A 270 15.08 -10.90 22.19
C ILE A 270 15.66 -11.12 20.80
N ARG A 271 16.42 -10.15 20.28
CA ARG A 271 17.28 -10.34 19.14
C ARG A 271 18.52 -11.12 19.58
N ARG A 272 18.78 -12.22 18.92
CA ARG A 272 19.98 -13.01 19.18
C ARG A 272 21.15 -12.47 18.37
N PRO A 273 22.39 -12.55 18.90
CA PRO A 273 23.58 -12.23 18.13
C PRO A 273 23.64 -13.03 16.82
N TRP A 274 24.15 -12.43 15.78
CA TRP A 274 24.38 -13.12 14.51
C TRP A 274 25.20 -14.39 14.73
N ARG A 275 24.85 -15.49 14.09
CA ARG A 275 25.40 -16.85 14.33
C ARG A 275 25.01 -17.49 15.66
N SER A 276 24.09 -16.91 16.42
CA SER A 276 23.49 -17.63 17.54
C SER A 276 22.81 -18.92 17.06
N PRO A 277 22.97 -20.04 17.72
CA PRO A 277 22.21 -21.24 17.42
C PRO A 277 20.74 -21.13 17.87
N LEU A 278 20.41 -20.10 18.67
CA LEU A 278 19.07 -19.85 19.17
C LEU A 278 18.35 -18.89 18.24
N GLN A 279 17.08 -19.16 17.98
CA GLN A 279 16.20 -18.26 17.24
C GLN A 279 15.90 -16.97 18.01
N ASP A 280 15.61 -15.88 17.29
CA ASP A 280 15.07 -14.68 17.87
C ASP A 280 13.74 -15.00 18.59
N MET A 281 13.53 -14.39 19.75
CA MET A 281 12.25 -14.45 20.43
C MET A 281 11.42 -13.22 20.03
N PRO A 282 10.24 -13.39 19.43
CA PRO A 282 9.47 -12.24 18.96
C PRO A 282 8.94 -11.42 20.13
N THR A 283 8.68 -10.15 19.84
CA THR A 283 7.84 -9.28 20.66
C THR A 283 6.48 -9.95 20.87
N SER A 284 5.95 -9.89 22.07
CA SER A 284 4.64 -10.42 22.41
C SER A 284 3.75 -9.37 23.08
N ALA A 285 2.56 -9.76 23.52
CA ALA A 285 1.60 -8.89 24.17
C ALA A 285 1.00 -9.53 25.41
N ILE A 286 0.80 -8.72 26.44
CA ILE A 286 0.06 -9.13 27.65
C ILE A 286 -1.04 -8.09 27.95
N ARG A 287 -2.12 -8.52 28.61
CA ARG A 287 -3.16 -7.57 29.03
C ARG A 287 -2.58 -6.50 29.93
N GLY A 288 -2.99 -5.25 29.69
CA GLY A 288 -2.53 -4.09 30.41
C GLY A 288 -3.05 -2.80 29.76
N ASN A 289 -2.89 -1.69 30.43
CA ASN A 289 -3.34 -0.39 29.95
C ASN A 289 -2.11 0.42 29.49
N PRO A 290 -1.82 0.51 28.19
CA PRO A 290 -0.76 1.39 27.70
C PRO A 290 -1.16 2.84 28.01
N PRO A 291 -0.17 3.73 28.24
CA PRO A 291 -0.46 5.12 28.52
C PRO A 291 -1.05 5.82 27.30
N GLY A 292 -2.00 6.75 27.53
CA GLY A 292 -2.56 7.63 26.51
C GLY A 292 -3.69 6.97 25.68
N GLN A 293 -3.86 7.45 24.45
CA GLN A 293 -4.89 6.97 23.53
C GLN A 293 -4.32 5.85 22.63
N PRO A 294 -5.10 4.83 22.26
CA PRO A 294 -4.72 3.88 21.25
C PRO A 294 -4.49 4.57 19.90
N ALA A 295 -3.63 3.96 19.09
CA ALA A 295 -3.44 4.39 17.71
C ALA A 295 -4.75 4.31 16.91
N ALA A 296 -4.96 5.31 16.03
CA ALA A 296 -6.18 5.37 15.22
C ALA A 296 -5.90 6.02 13.87
N SER A 297 -6.56 5.55 12.83
CA SER A 297 -6.66 6.22 11.52
C SER A 297 -8.11 6.60 11.25
N ARG A 298 -8.34 7.86 10.86
CA ARG A 298 -9.66 8.36 10.50
C ARG A 298 -9.58 9.18 9.22
N THR A 299 -10.40 8.81 8.24
CA THR A 299 -10.51 9.53 6.96
C THR A 299 -11.97 9.86 6.68
N GLU A 300 -12.21 11.10 6.29
CA GLU A 300 -13.49 11.63 5.82
C GLU A 300 -13.27 12.15 4.40
N SER A 301 -14.05 11.66 3.44
CA SER A 301 -13.92 11.97 2.02
C SER A 301 -15.27 12.31 1.42
N ILE A 302 -15.30 13.36 0.60
CA ILE A 302 -16.46 13.71 -0.24
C ILE A 302 -15.95 14.11 -1.61
N ALA A 303 -16.61 13.63 -2.66
CA ALA A 303 -16.25 13.93 -4.03
C ALA A 303 -17.49 14.10 -4.90
N LEU A 304 -17.46 15.09 -5.77
CA LEU A 304 -18.45 15.31 -6.83
C LEU A 304 -17.74 15.10 -8.16
N SER A 305 -18.27 14.19 -8.98
CA SER A 305 -17.73 13.86 -10.30
C SER A 305 -18.79 14.05 -11.36
N TYR A 306 -18.42 14.63 -12.49
CA TYR A 306 -19.23 14.64 -13.70
C TYR A 306 -18.44 13.93 -14.79
N THR A 307 -19.08 12.95 -15.42
CA THR A 307 -18.52 12.21 -16.55
C THR A 307 -19.50 12.29 -17.72
N ASP A 308 -18.99 12.49 -18.92
CA ASP A 308 -19.79 12.49 -20.14
C ASP A 308 -19.01 11.79 -21.24
N SER A 309 -19.54 10.68 -21.73
CA SER A 309 -18.86 9.85 -22.73
C SER A 309 -18.91 10.39 -24.15
N ASP A 310 -19.71 11.42 -24.41
CA ASP A 310 -19.86 12.04 -25.74
C ASP A 310 -20.03 13.56 -25.70
N LEU A 311 -19.39 14.25 -24.75
CA LEU A 311 -19.39 15.71 -24.71
C LEU A 311 -18.61 16.25 -25.92
N TRP A 312 -19.33 16.91 -26.86
CA TRP A 312 -18.75 17.42 -28.11
C TRP A 312 -17.94 16.39 -28.92
N GLY A 313 -18.36 15.14 -28.90
CA GLY A 313 -17.69 14.03 -29.60
C GLY A 313 -16.44 13.52 -28.87
N GLY A 314 -16.36 13.69 -27.58
CA GLY A 314 -15.25 13.21 -26.75
C GLY A 314 -15.68 12.84 -25.33
N ASN A 315 -14.83 12.14 -24.63
CA ASN A 315 -15.01 11.73 -23.25
C ASN A 315 -14.51 12.83 -22.29
N PHE A 316 -15.40 13.34 -21.46
CA PHE A 316 -15.08 14.36 -20.45
C PHE A 316 -15.21 13.78 -19.04
N VAL A 317 -14.21 14.04 -18.21
CA VAL A 317 -14.22 13.68 -16.79
C VAL A 317 -13.82 14.89 -15.97
N SER A 318 -14.65 15.25 -15.02
CA SER A 318 -14.31 16.25 -14.01
C SER A 318 -14.60 15.73 -12.61
N GLN A 319 -13.78 16.13 -11.66
CA GLN A 319 -13.90 15.70 -10.28
C GLN A 319 -13.42 16.80 -9.34
N ILE A 320 -14.20 17.12 -8.34
CA ILE A 320 -13.83 18.00 -7.22
C ILE A 320 -13.97 17.18 -5.95
N PHE A 321 -12.98 17.24 -5.07
CA PHE A 321 -12.98 16.44 -3.86
C PHE A 321 -12.41 17.17 -2.65
N PHE A 322 -12.88 16.77 -1.49
CA PHE A 322 -12.35 17.16 -0.19
C PHE A 322 -12.09 15.92 0.66
N ASN A 323 -10.86 15.81 1.18
CA ASN A 323 -10.48 14.75 2.11
C ASN A 323 -9.94 15.36 3.39
N ARG A 324 -10.27 14.74 4.51
CA ARG A 324 -9.71 15.06 5.82
C ARG A 324 -9.22 13.78 6.48
N SER A 325 -7.94 13.73 6.83
CA SER A 325 -7.37 12.60 7.57
C SER A 325 -6.82 13.03 8.93
N ARG A 326 -6.87 12.09 9.87
CA ARG A 326 -6.29 12.21 11.21
C ARG A 326 -5.72 10.86 11.60
N ASP A 327 -4.41 10.80 11.79
CA ASP A 327 -3.70 9.59 12.21
C ASP A 327 -3.09 9.83 13.58
N THR A 328 -3.71 9.25 14.60
CA THR A 328 -3.20 9.30 15.98
C THR A 328 -2.18 8.20 16.16
N PHE A 329 -0.98 8.55 16.60
CA PHE A 329 0.03 7.59 17.02
C PHE A 329 -0.25 7.18 18.47
N GLY A 330 -0.16 5.89 18.76
CA GLY A 330 -0.46 5.34 20.07
C GLY A 330 0.57 5.73 21.13
N GLY A 331 0.23 5.45 22.37
CA GLY A 331 1.07 5.73 23.52
C GLY A 331 1.83 4.51 24.00
N GLU A 332 3.09 4.72 24.32
CA GLU A 332 3.97 3.77 25.01
C GLU A 332 4.97 4.54 25.89
N ILE A 333 5.72 3.84 26.74
CA ILE A 333 6.66 4.49 27.67
C ILE A 333 7.69 5.33 26.90
N ALA A 334 8.19 4.87 25.76
CA ALA A 334 9.11 5.63 24.91
C ALA A 334 8.48 6.94 24.39
N THR A 335 7.18 6.95 24.10
CA THR A 335 6.44 8.15 23.69
C THR A 335 6.41 9.18 24.79
N GLN A 336 6.26 8.78 26.05
CA GLN A 336 6.27 9.70 27.20
C GLN A 336 7.57 10.49 27.27
N ALA A 337 8.71 9.84 27.06
CA ALA A 337 10.00 10.51 27.12
C ALA A 337 10.30 11.39 25.89
N THR A 338 9.73 11.07 24.73
CA THR A 338 10.05 11.77 23.47
C THR A 338 9.65 13.25 23.48
N PHE A 339 8.56 13.61 24.12
CA PHE A 339 7.97 14.97 24.05
C PHE A 339 8.07 15.75 25.37
N GLN A 340 8.96 15.35 26.27
CA GLN A 340 9.18 16.06 27.54
C GLN A 340 9.67 17.49 27.32
N ASP A 341 9.16 18.41 28.09
CA ASP A 341 9.62 19.81 28.14
C ASP A 341 9.47 20.37 29.56
N PRO A 342 10.59 20.58 30.29
CA PRO A 342 10.56 21.08 31.65
C PRO A 342 9.95 22.50 31.82
N ALA A 343 9.90 23.27 30.73
CA ALA A 343 9.23 24.56 30.72
C ALA A 343 7.69 24.44 30.77
N ILE A 344 7.17 23.24 30.45
CA ILE A 344 5.73 22.97 30.44
C ILE A 344 5.31 22.15 31.65
N ALA A 345 6.08 21.12 31.99
CA ALA A 345 5.77 20.23 33.12
C ALA A 345 7.06 19.58 33.68
N PRO A 346 7.08 19.18 34.97
CA PRO A 346 8.20 18.42 35.51
C PRO A 346 8.51 17.16 34.67
N VAL A 347 9.78 16.80 34.59
CA VAL A 347 10.25 15.63 33.83
C VAL A 347 9.49 14.35 34.25
N ASN A 348 9.10 13.54 33.30
CA ASN A 348 8.31 12.31 33.47
C ASN A 348 6.87 12.50 33.98
N THR A 349 6.34 13.71 34.01
CA THR A 349 4.94 13.97 34.38
C THR A 349 4.05 14.30 33.17
N LEU A 350 4.63 14.76 32.06
CA LEU A 350 3.89 15.04 30.83
C LEU A 350 3.85 13.78 29.96
N PHE A 351 2.64 13.34 29.64
CA PHE A 351 2.42 12.35 28.58
C PHE A 351 1.75 13.04 27.40
N ASP A 352 2.43 13.04 26.26
CA ASP A 352 1.91 13.63 25.04
C ASP A 352 2.10 12.68 23.84
N GLN A 353 1.18 12.74 22.91
CA GLN A 353 1.15 11.88 21.71
C GLN A 353 0.99 12.73 20.47
N SER A 354 1.53 12.27 19.36
CA SER A 354 1.40 12.99 18.10
C SER A 354 0.21 12.51 17.27
N GLN A 355 -0.33 13.43 16.48
CA GLN A 355 -1.39 13.19 15.52
C GLN A 355 -1.07 13.90 14.21
N ASN A 356 -0.96 13.15 13.11
CA ASN A 356 -0.97 13.71 11.76
C ASN A 356 -2.37 14.23 11.44
N ARG A 357 -2.44 15.40 10.82
CA ARG A 357 -3.67 16.02 10.34
C ARG A 357 -3.46 16.52 8.93
N SER A 358 -4.37 16.17 8.02
CA SER A 358 -4.39 16.68 6.65
C SER A 358 -5.80 17.15 6.28
N ARG A 359 -5.86 18.23 5.49
CA ARG A 359 -7.07 18.74 4.86
C ARG A 359 -6.76 19.05 3.41
N LYS A 360 -7.26 18.20 2.54
CA LYS A 360 -6.98 18.20 1.12
C LYS A 360 -8.20 18.62 0.31
N LEU A 361 -8.03 19.60 -0.56
CA LEU A 361 -9.01 20.01 -1.56
C LEU A 361 -8.38 19.86 -2.93
N GLY A 362 -9.06 19.22 -3.86
CA GLY A 362 -8.53 19.06 -5.21
C GLY A 362 -9.60 19.11 -6.28
N ALA A 363 -9.14 19.38 -7.49
CA ALA A 363 -9.95 19.35 -8.71
C ALA A 363 -9.14 18.69 -9.82
N LYS A 364 -9.81 17.86 -10.62
CA LYS A 364 -9.24 17.13 -11.75
C LYS A 364 -10.17 17.27 -12.94
N PHE A 365 -9.60 17.58 -14.10
CA PHE A 365 -10.32 17.66 -15.36
C PHE A 365 -9.55 16.93 -16.45
N SER A 366 -10.23 16.19 -17.30
CA SER A 366 -9.67 15.63 -18.52
C SER A 366 -10.72 15.60 -19.63
N TYR A 367 -10.27 15.85 -20.85
CA TYR A 367 -11.06 15.72 -22.07
C TYR A 367 -10.25 14.91 -23.07
N GLU A 368 -10.84 13.83 -23.55
CA GLU A 368 -10.25 12.92 -24.51
C GLU A 368 -11.11 12.83 -25.76
N ARG A 369 -10.49 12.94 -26.92
CA ARG A 369 -11.16 12.81 -28.20
C ARG A 369 -10.33 12.03 -29.21
N THR A 370 -10.99 11.12 -29.95
CA THR A 370 -10.38 10.46 -31.09
C THR A 370 -10.60 11.28 -32.34
N ILE A 371 -9.49 11.61 -33.02
CA ILE A 371 -9.43 12.40 -34.23
C ILE A 371 -9.00 11.47 -35.38
N LEU A 372 -9.69 11.52 -36.50
CA LEU A 372 -9.39 10.74 -37.71
C LEU A 372 -9.31 9.21 -37.47
N ASN A 373 -10.01 8.69 -36.45
CA ASN A 373 -10.05 7.26 -36.06
C ASN A 373 -8.66 6.65 -35.69
N ALA A 374 -7.58 7.42 -35.80
CA ALA A 374 -6.21 6.98 -35.59
C ALA A 374 -5.53 7.64 -34.40
N LEU A 375 -5.85 8.90 -34.13
CA LEU A 375 -5.23 9.70 -33.08
C LEU A 375 -6.23 9.98 -31.96
N THR A 376 -5.96 9.46 -30.78
CA THR A 376 -6.69 9.84 -29.56
C THR A 376 -5.82 10.86 -28.80
N ALA A 377 -6.36 12.04 -28.57
CA ALA A 377 -5.71 13.12 -27.83
C ALA A 377 -6.44 13.36 -26.51
N THR A 378 -5.71 13.45 -25.42
CA THR A 378 -6.21 13.77 -24.09
C THR A 378 -5.51 15.03 -23.58
N ILE A 379 -6.29 15.98 -23.09
CA ILE A 379 -5.78 17.15 -22.37
C ILE A 379 -6.42 17.20 -20.99
N GLY A 380 -5.70 17.71 -20.03
CA GLY A 380 -6.26 17.81 -18.68
C GLY A 380 -5.50 18.75 -17.77
N PHE A 381 -6.06 18.92 -16.58
CA PHE A 381 -5.55 19.82 -15.59
C PHE A 381 -5.88 19.31 -14.20
N ASP A 382 -4.90 19.33 -13.30
CA ASP A 382 -5.07 19.01 -11.88
C ASP A 382 -4.71 20.21 -11.01
N ALA A 383 -5.51 20.42 -9.98
CA ALA A 383 -5.21 21.35 -8.90
C ALA A 383 -5.34 20.62 -7.56
N LEU A 384 -4.36 20.80 -6.69
CA LEU A 384 -4.36 20.19 -5.36
C LEU A 384 -3.87 21.20 -4.32
N ALA A 385 -4.60 21.33 -3.22
CA ALA A 385 -4.17 22.05 -2.03
C ALA A 385 -4.28 21.10 -0.83
N ASP A 386 -3.22 20.97 -0.05
CA ASP A 386 -3.19 20.15 1.18
C ASP A 386 -2.56 20.93 2.32
N LYS A 387 -3.25 20.99 3.44
CA LYS A 387 -2.73 21.54 4.70
C LYS A 387 -2.43 20.42 5.65
N THR A 388 -1.16 20.21 5.94
CA THR A 388 -0.66 19.13 6.83
C THR A 388 0.08 19.67 8.02
N GLU A 389 -0.07 18.99 9.15
CA GLU A 389 0.71 19.20 10.36
C GLU A 389 0.82 17.90 11.15
N GLN A 390 1.82 17.77 11.99
CA GLN A 390 1.82 16.78 13.06
C GLN A 390 1.86 17.50 14.40
N ALA A 391 0.73 17.50 15.10
CA ALA A 391 0.59 18.18 16.38
C ALA A 391 0.55 17.19 17.54
N LEU A 392 1.03 17.63 18.71
CA LEU A 392 0.90 16.88 19.95
C LEU A 392 -0.51 17.09 20.53
N ILE A 393 -1.12 16.02 21.03
CA ILE A 393 -2.55 16.02 21.39
C ILE A 393 -2.80 16.82 22.67
N ALA A 394 -1.97 16.64 23.69
CA ALA A 394 -2.18 17.27 25.00
C ALA A 394 -1.77 18.74 25.04
N THR A 395 -0.70 19.13 24.36
CA THR A 395 -0.14 20.48 24.41
C THR A 395 -0.39 21.30 23.17
N ASN A 396 -0.88 20.68 22.09
CA ASN A 396 -1.04 21.27 20.75
C ASN A 396 0.25 21.88 20.18
N ARG A 397 1.43 21.46 20.66
CA ARG A 397 2.72 21.84 20.07
C ARG A 397 2.85 21.20 18.70
N ALA A 398 3.39 21.90 17.74
CA ALA A 398 3.67 21.33 16.41
C ALA A 398 4.98 20.54 16.46
N TRP A 399 4.92 19.24 16.23
CA TRP A 399 6.11 18.43 15.97
C TRP A 399 6.58 18.56 14.53
N VAL A 400 5.63 18.48 13.57
CA VAL A 400 5.83 18.93 12.20
C VAL A 400 5.09 20.24 12.03
N PRO A 401 5.75 21.32 11.56
CA PRO A 401 5.10 22.62 11.42
C PRO A 401 3.91 22.54 10.44
N PRO A 402 2.88 23.36 10.64
CA PRO A 402 1.81 23.50 9.66
C PRO A 402 2.40 23.84 8.30
N SER A 403 2.08 23.06 7.30
CA SER A 403 2.62 23.21 5.94
C SER A 403 1.48 23.28 4.93
N ASP A 404 1.48 24.30 4.09
CA ASP A 404 0.55 24.48 2.99
C ASP A 404 1.20 24.00 1.68
N PHE A 405 0.68 22.94 1.11
CA PHE A 405 1.06 22.42 -0.20
C PHE A 405 0.05 22.88 -1.25
N ARG A 406 0.53 23.31 -2.40
CA ARG A 406 -0.30 23.60 -3.58
C ARG A 406 0.39 23.09 -4.82
N SER A 407 -0.38 22.45 -5.69
CA SER A 407 0.06 21.99 -6.99
C SER A 407 -0.94 22.39 -8.05
N LEU A 408 -0.42 22.79 -9.22
CA LEU A 408 -1.14 23.02 -10.45
C LEU A 408 -0.43 22.27 -11.56
N ALA A 409 -1.15 21.45 -12.32
CA ALA A 409 -0.52 20.56 -13.27
C ALA A 409 -1.37 20.34 -14.53
N PRO A 410 -1.20 21.14 -15.58
CA PRO A 410 -1.68 20.83 -16.91
C PRO A 410 -0.93 19.66 -17.53
N PHE A 411 -1.62 18.84 -18.33
CA PHE A 411 -1.02 17.75 -19.07
C PHE A 411 -1.69 17.53 -20.42
N ALA A 412 -0.94 16.88 -21.32
CA ALA A 412 -1.45 16.43 -22.60
C ALA A 412 -0.86 15.05 -22.92
N GLN A 413 -1.68 14.21 -23.58
CA GLN A 413 -1.32 12.86 -24.02
C GLN A 413 -1.84 12.66 -25.44
N ALA A 414 -1.10 11.94 -26.25
CA ALA A 414 -1.51 11.50 -27.58
C ALA A 414 -1.27 10.00 -27.73
N ASN A 415 -2.21 9.31 -28.33
CA ASN A 415 -2.13 7.89 -28.68
C ASN A 415 -2.44 7.74 -30.16
N LEU A 416 -1.49 7.26 -30.94
CA LEU A 416 -1.60 7.10 -32.41
C LEU A 416 -1.64 5.62 -32.77
N LYS A 417 -2.71 5.20 -33.45
CA LYS A 417 -2.86 3.87 -34.00
C LYS A 417 -2.34 3.85 -35.44
N LEU A 418 -1.46 2.91 -35.73
CA LEU A 418 -0.89 2.68 -37.06
C LEU A 418 -1.15 1.24 -37.49
N PHE A 419 -1.24 0.98 -38.79
CA PHE A 419 -1.40 -0.36 -39.36
C PHE A 419 -2.60 -1.11 -38.74
N ASP A 420 -3.79 -0.49 -38.75
CA ASP A 420 -5.03 -1.00 -38.16
C ASP A 420 -4.93 -1.38 -36.66
N GLY A 421 -4.02 -0.72 -35.94
CA GLY A 421 -3.82 -0.94 -34.50
C GLY A 421 -2.72 -1.91 -34.15
N MET A 422 -2.06 -2.54 -35.13
CA MET A 422 -0.91 -3.43 -34.90
C MET A 422 0.24 -2.68 -34.20
N VAL A 423 0.41 -1.39 -34.45
CA VAL A 423 1.35 -0.52 -33.74
C VAL A 423 0.59 0.63 -33.12
N ARG A 424 0.83 0.88 -31.85
CA ARG A 424 0.32 2.07 -31.15
C ARG A 424 1.48 2.83 -30.54
N LEU A 425 1.52 4.12 -30.79
CA LEU A 425 2.49 5.05 -30.21
C LEU A 425 1.79 5.92 -29.20
N ALA A 426 2.31 6.00 -28.00
CA ALA A 426 1.81 6.90 -26.96
C ALA A 426 2.90 7.90 -26.57
N GLY A 427 2.52 9.14 -26.32
CA GLY A 427 3.43 10.16 -25.82
C GLY A 427 2.68 11.27 -25.13
N GLY A 428 3.27 11.83 -24.08
CA GLY A 428 2.64 12.88 -23.32
C GLY A 428 3.63 13.68 -22.49
N ALA A 429 3.12 14.78 -21.96
CA ALA A 429 3.85 15.68 -21.09
C ALA A 429 2.93 16.22 -20.01
N ARG A 430 3.47 16.41 -18.82
CA ARG A 430 2.84 17.06 -17.68
C ARG A 430 3.76 18.11 -17.11
N TRP A 431 3.28 19.32 -16.98
CA TRP A 431 4.02 20.35 -16.27
C TRP A 431 3.52 20.44 -14.84
N GLU A 432 4.36 20.01 -13.91
CA GLU A 432 4.05 20.02 -12.48
C GLU A 432 4.59 21.31 -11.86
N ASN A 433 3.73 22.12 -11.25
CA ASN A 433 4.11 23.31 -10.53
C ASN A 433 3.67 23.19 -9.09
N VAL A 434 4.63 23.19 -8.18
CA VAL A 434 4.43 22.95 -6.74
C VAL A 434 4.94 24.13 -5.93
N ARG A 435 4.16 24.55 -4.97
CA ARG A 435 4.56 25.49 -3.93
C ARG A 435 4.28 24.92 -2.56
N ILE A 436 5.28 24.94 -1.69
CA ILE A 436 5.17 24.55 -0.29
C ILE A 436 5.42 25.76 0.57
N ARG A 437 4.51 26.09 1.49
CA ARG A 437 4.69 27.18 2.45
C ARG A 437 4.78 26.63 3.85
N ILE A 438 5.85 26.97 4.56
CA ILE A 438 6.12 26.58 5.95
C ILE A 438 6.38 27.88 6.71
N PRO A 439 5.66 28.18 7.80
CA PRO A 439 5.92 29.36 8.62
C PRO A 439 7.23 29.21 9.41
N ASP A 440 7.73 30.30 9.98
CA ASP A 440 8.77 30.23 11.00
C ASP A 440 8.33 29.32 12.13
N TYR A 441 9.21 28.47 12.60
CA TYR A 441 8.88 27.56 13.69
C TYR A 441 10.12 27.25 14.55
N ARG A 442 9.86 26.60 15.68
CA ARG A 442 10.90 26.00 16.51
C ARG A 442 10.67 24.49 16.55
N THR A 443 11.73 23.72 16.30
CA THR A 443 11.66 22.26 16.46
C THR A 443 11.39 21.92 17.92
N LEU A 444 10.76 20.79 18.19
CA LEU A 444 10.63 20.31 19.55
C LEU A 444 12.00 19.90 20.10
N ALA A 445 12.18 20.03 21.41
CA ALA A 445 13.32 19.45 22.08
C ALA A 445 13.36 17.94 21.82
N SER A 446 14.49 17.41 21.39
CA SER A 446 14.69 15.97 21.29
C SER A 446 15.32 15.45 22.58
N THR A 447 14.68 14.47 23.20
CA THR A 447 15.26 13.74 24.31
C THR A 447 16.10 12.60 23.76
N THR A 448 17.39 12.60 24.01
CA THR A 448 18.21 11.42 23.75
C THR A 448 17.94 10.40 24.84
N PHE A 449 17.36 9.29 24.48
CA PHE A 449 17.07 8.21 25.41
C PHE A 449 18.35 7.43 25.73
N VAL A 450 18.71 7.38 26.99
CA VAL A 450 19.64 6.37 27.52
C VAL A 450 18.85 5.56 28.55
N ALA A 451 18.64 4.27 28.32
CA ALA A 451 18.05 3.40 29.33
C ALA A 451 19.14 3.00 30.33
N CYS A 452 18.89 3.27 31.60
CA CYS A 452 19.84 2.94 32.67
C CYS A 452 19.59 1.60 33.35
N THR A 453 18.56 0.90 32.98
CA THR A 453 18.24 -0.43 33.53
C THR A 453 17.92 -1.40 32.41
N THR A 454 18.31 -2.67 32.61
CA THR A 454 18.00 -3.76 31.69
C THR A 454 16.50 -4.02 31.60
N PRO A 455 15.92 -4.34 30.42
CA PRO A 455 14.53 -4.77 30.31
C PRO A 455 14.23 -5.95 31.28
N PRO A 456 13.02 -6.05 31.86
CA PRO A 456 11.79 -5.33 31.50
C PRO A 456 11.55 -3.99 32.23
N THR A 457 12.44 -3.56 33.08
CA THR A 457 12.30 -2.35 33.92
C THR A 457 13.12 -1.16 33.40
N ALA A 458 13.34 -1.07 32.10
CA ALA A 458 14.10 0.02 31.51
C ALA A 458 13.56 1.40 31.90
N THR A 459 14.29 2.09 32.79
CA THR A 459 13.97 3.46 33.16
C THR A 459 14.83 4.41 32.35
N PRO A 460 14.25 5.43 31.69
CA PRO A 460 15.02 6.44 31.00
C PRO A 460 15.90 7.23 31.98
N CYS A 461 17.19 7.34 31.70
CA CYS A 461 18.11 8.07 32.57
C CYS A 461 19.07 9.00 31.83
N GLY A 462 18.79 9.32 30.58
CA GLY A 462 19.66 10.19 29.80
C GLY A 462 19.48 11.67 30.07
N ALA A 463 20.55 12.45 29.86
CA ALA A 463 20.45 13.89 29.81
C ALA A 463 19.59 14.29 28.59
N ALA A 464 18.41 14.84 28.85
CA ALA A 464 17.58 15.38 27.81
C ALA A 464 18.17 16.70 27.31
N SER A 465 18.38 16.81 26.02
CA SER A 465 18.60 18.12 25.39
C SER A 465 17.26 18.82 25.26
N TYR A 466 16.98 19.74 26.15
CA TYR A 466 15.77 20.57 26.08
C TYR A 466 16.08 21.83 25.28
N GLY A 467 15.25 22.18 24.35
CA GLY A 467 15.34 23.36 23.52
C GLY A 467 15.50 23.04 22.06
N GLY A 468 14.42 23.10 21.33
CA GLY A 468 14.46 23.02 19.88
C GLY A 468 15.17 24.22 19.27
N VAL A 469 15.59 24.08 18.02
CA VAL A 469 16.21 25.16 17.24
C VAL A 469 15.16 25.98 16.51
N ALA A 470 15.42 27.27 16.35
CA ALA A 470 14.63 28.14 15.50
C ALA A 470 14.97 27.84 14.03
N VAL A 471 13.96 27.72 13.21
CA VAL A 471 14.04 27.49 11.76
C VAL A 471 13.29 28.61 11.07
N ALA A 472 13.95 29.28 10.14
CA ALA A 472 13.30 30.27 9.29
C ALA A 472 12.37 29.55 8.32
N GLY A 473 11.12 29.98 8.26
CA GLY A 473 10.15 29.48 7.32
C GLY A 473 10.46 29.89 5.89
N GLY A 474 9.65 29.42 4.95
CA GLY A 474 9.87 29.73 3.54
C GLY A 474 8.68 29.33 2.68
N ALA A 475 8.83 29.57 1.39
CA ALA A 475 7.84 29.23 0.39
C ALA A 475 8.49 28.68 -0.90
N PRO A 476 9.29 27.59 -0.79
CA PRO A 476 9.98 27.02 -1.94
C PRO A 476 9.00 26.64 -3.04
N LYS A 477 9.43 26.83 -4.28
CA LYS A 477 8.68 26.51 -5.48
C LYS A 477 9.49 25.53 -6.31
N PHE A 478 8.79 24.56 -6.84
CA PHE A 478 9.38 23.56 -7.73
C PHE A 478 8.49 23.44 -8.97
N ASP A 479 9.10 23.40 -10.12
CA ASP A 479 8.43 23.10 -11.38
C ASP A 479 9.27 22.13 -12.18
N ASP A 480 8.59 21.22 -12.86
CA ASP A 480 9.24 20.25 -13.74
C ASP A 480 8.30 19.83 -14.86
N LEU A 481 8.90 19.55 -16.03
CA LEU A 481 8.19 19.00 -17.18
C LEU A 481 8.45 17.49 -17.24
N LEU A 482 7.45 16.72 -16.87
CA LEU A 482 7.49 15.27 -16.84
C LEU A 482 7.07 14.71 -18.20
N LEU A 483 7.92 13.89 -18.79
CA LEU A 483 7.66 13.27 -20.08
C LEU A 483 7.30 11.80 -19.92
N ASN A 484 6.44 11.31 -20.79
CA ASN A 484 6.18 9.90 -20.97
C ASN A 484 6.00 9.54 -22.42
N GLY A 485 6.36 8.31 -22.77
CA GLY A 485 6.16 7.79 -24.11
C GLY A 485 6.33 6.28 -24.15
N GLY A 486 5.77 5.67 -25.18
CA GLY A 486 5.89 4.23 -25.36
C GLY A 486 5.32 3.75 -26.67
N ILE A 487 5.60 2.51 -26.94
CA ILE A 487 5.14 1.78 -28.12
C ILE A 487 4.51 0.46 -27.68
N VAL A 488 3.38 0.13 -28.29
CA VAL A 488 2.76 -1.19 -28.23
C VAL A 488 2.77 -1.81 -29.62
N PHE A 489 3.22 -3.04 -29.73
CA PHE A 489 3.22 -3.84 -30.94
C PHE A 489 2.38 -5.08 -30.69
N GLU A 490 1.28 -5.20 -31.41
CA GLU A 490 0.30 -6.30 -31.32
C GLU A 490 0.14 -6.92 -32.71
N PRO A 491 1.07 -7.81 -33.12
CA PRO A 491 1.07 -8.42 -34.45
C PRO A 491 -0.04 -9.45 -34.63
N TRP A 492 -0.55 -10.01 -33.56
CA TRP A 492 -1.67 -10.94 -33.52
C TRP A 492 -2.56 -10.63 -32.33
N ASP A 493 -3.85 -10.83 -32.50
CA ASP A 493 -4.81 -10.65 -31.41
C ASP A 493 -4.41 -11.45 -30.16
N GLY A 494 -4.35 -10.74 -29.03
CA GLY A 494 -3.96 -11.27 -27.75
C GLY A 494 -2.46 -11.55 -27.57
N ILE A 495 -1.58 -11.13 -28.49
CA ILE A 495 -0.12 -11.18 -28.32
C ILE A 495 0.44 -9.79 -28.52
N ARG A 496 0.86 -9.15 -27.45
CA ARG A 496 1.43 -7.81 -27.49
C ARG A 496 2.82 -7.73 -26.86
N ALA A 497 3.67 -6.89 -27.43
CA ALA A 497 4.91 -6.45 -26.81
C ALA A 497 4.85 -4.92 -26.63
N TYR A 498 5.47 -4.41 -25.59
CA TYR A 498 5.50 -2.97 -25.35
C TYR A 498 6.83 -2.54 -24.75
N ALA A 499 7.15 -1.26 -24.97
CA ALA A 499 8.23 -0.58 -24.30
C ALA A 499 7.79 0.82 -23.92
N SER A 500 8.19 1.28 -22.74
CA SER A 500 7.83 2.62 -22.26
C SER A 500 8.94 3.30 -21.48
N TYR A 501 8.81 4.61 -21.44
CA TYR A 501 9.53 5.54 -20.59
C TYR A 501 8.54 6.48 -19.93
N ALA A 502 8.70 6.72 -18.62
CA ALA A 502 7.89 7.69 -17.92
C ALA A 502 8.65 8.31 -16.74
N GLU A 503 8.48 9.60 -16.58
CA GLU A 503 8.97 10.35 -15.42
C GLU A 503 7.90 10.50 -14.36
N GLY A 504 8.31 10.39 -13.10
CA GLY A 504 7.45 10.59 -11.94
C GLY A 504 8.00 11.67 -11.03
N PHE A 505 7.10 12.38 -10.40
CA PHE A 505 7.40 13.46 -9.48
C PHE A 505 6.77 13.18 -8.11
N THR A 506 7.56 13.31 -7.06
CA THR A 506 7.03 13.37 -5.70
C THR A 506 7.86 14.34 -4.87
N VAL A 507 7.23 14.96 -3.88
CA VAL A 507 7.97 15.69 -2.85
C VAL A 507 8.41 14.70 -1.77
N PRO A 508 9.57 14.93 -1.13
CA PRO A 508 10.01 14.09 -0.02
C PRO A 508 9.08 14.24 1.20
N ASP A 509 9.22 13.35 2.19
CA ASP A 509 8.51 13.52 3.47
C ASP A 509 9.03 14.77 4.21
N ILE A 510 8.47 15.90 3.84
CA ILE A 510 8.81 17.21 4.43
C ILE A 510 8.62 17.18 5.95
N GLY A 511 7.62 16.45 6.42
CA GLY A 511 7.36 16.32 7.84
C GLY A 511 8.51 15.67 8.60
N ARG A 512 9.11 14.60 8.07
CA ARG A 512 10.27 13.96 8.69
C ARG A 512 11.51 14.83 8.61
N ILE A 513 11.73 15.51 7.49
CA ILE A 513 12.86 16.42 7.31
C ILE A 513 12.77 17.59 8.28
N THR A 514 11.66 18.30 8.33
CA THR A 514 11.51 19.52 9.14
C THR A 514 11.57 19.27 10.65
N ARG A 515 11.09 18.13 11.12
CA ARG A 515 11.19 17.78 12.54
C ARG A 515 12.59 17.32 12.96
N ALA A 516 13.42 16.88 12.03
CA ALA A 516 14.77 16.36 12.30
C ALA A 516 15.83 17.46 12.37
N PHE A 517 15.50 18.70 12.05
CA PHE A 517 16.46 19.80 12.12
C PHE A 517 16.92 20.04 13.57
N SER A 518 18.22 19.93 13.78
CA SER A 518 18.86 20.03 15.11
C SER A 518 19.91 21.14 15.18
N ARG A 519 20.20 21.83 14.05
CA ARG A 519 21.17 22.91 13.98
C ARG A 519 20.47 24.27 13.81
N PRO A 520 20.90 25.31 14.50
CA PRO A 520 20.39 26.66 14.30
C PRO A 520 20.78 27.22 12.92
N GLY A 521 20.03 28.20 12.42
CA GLY A 521 20.34 28.92 11.17
C GLY A 521 19.87 28.18 9.92
N ILE A 522 18.99 27.19 10.03
CA ILE A 522 18.35 26.57 8.86
C ILE A 522 17.27 27.50 8.33
N ASP A 523 17.27 27.68 7.02
CA ASP A 523 16.29 28.40 6.23
C ASP A 523 15.66 27.41 5.22
N ILE A 524 14.34 27.34 5.24
CA ILE A 524 13.57 26.43 4.39
C ILE A 524 13.77 26.73 2.90
N ASP A 525 13.86 28.00 2.50
CA ASP A 525 14.00 28.38 1.09
C ASP A 525 15.35 27.95 0.49
N SER A 526 16.38 27.82 1.30
CA SER A 526 17.73 27.42 0.86
C SER A 526 18.04 25.92 1.10
N ASN A 527 17.15 25.16 1.75
CA ASN A 527 17.41 23.79 2.12
C ASN A 527 17.14 22.82 0.93
N LEU A 528 18.21 22.23 0.41
CA LEU A 528 18.15 21.28 -0.72
C LEU A 528 17.51 19.92 -0.37
N GLU A 529 17.39 19.56 0.92
CA GLU A 529 16.79 18.30 1.33
C GLU A 529 15.30 18.21 1.01
N ILE A 530 14.63 19.36 0.82
CA ILE A 530 13.23 19.43 0.45
C ILE A 530 12.97 19.38 -1.06
N ALA A 531 14.01 19.32 -1.88
CA ALA A 531 13.87 19.24 -3.34
C ALA A 531 13.10 17.98 -3.76
N PRO A 532 12.29 18.04 -4.83
CA PRO A 532 11.51 16.90 -5.29
C PRO A 532 12.36 15.69 -5.67
N VAL A 533 11.73 14.52 -5.67
CA VAL A 533 12.25 13.29 -6.25
C VAL A 533 11.69 13.15 -7.65
N ILE A 534 12.57 13.19 -8.63
CA ILE A 534 12.24 12.83 -10.02
C ILE A 534 12.69 11.39 -10.23
N SER A 535 11.76 10.52 -10.61
CA SER A 535 12.05 9.14 -10.98
C SER A 535 11.93 8.94 -12.48
N ASN A 536 12.93 8.27 -13.06
CA ASN A 536 12.95 7.85 -14.46
C ASN A 536 12.64 6.36 -14.50
N ASN A 537 11.50 6.00 -15.08
CA ASN A 537 11.05 4.63 -15.16
C ASN A 537 11.04 4.18 -16.61
N ARG A 538 11.54 2.96 -16.86
CA ARG A 538 11.56 2.31 -18.16
C ARG A 538 11.08 0.90 -17.97
N GLU A 539 10.32 0.39 -18.91
CA GLU A 539 9.92 -1.02 -18.91
C GLU A 539 9.81 -1.56 -20.34
N ILE A 540 10.03 -2.85 -20.44
CA ILE A 540 9.72 -3.64 -21.61
C ILE A 540 8.91 -4.85 -21.17
N GLY A 541 7.88 -5.20 -21.91
CA GLY A 541 7.02 -6.33 -21.56
C GLY A 541 6.45 -7.03 -22.75
N VAL A 542 6.08 -8.29 -22.52
CA VAL A 542 5.35 -9.13 -23.46
C VAL A 542 4.15 -9.72 -22.72
N GLU A 543 3.00 -9.72 -23.37
CA GLU A 543 1.77 -10.33 -22.86
C GLU A 543 1.16 -11.25 -23.91
N ILE A 544 0.64 -12.36 -23.44
CA ILE A 544 -0.07 -13.36 -24.24
C ILE A 544 -1.41 -13.63 -23.56
N LYS A 545 -2.50 -13.21 -24.19
CA LYS A 545 -3.88 -13.50 -23.77
C LYS A 545 -4.58 -14.25 -24.88
N ARG A 546 -4.41 -15.57 -24.92
CA ARG A 546 -4.93 -16.38 -26.02
C ARG A 546 -5.53 -17.69 -25.52
N GLY A 547 -6.83 -17.87 -25.77
CA GLY A 547 -7.54 -19.06 -25.34
C GLY A 547 -7.48 -19.26 -23.83
N PRO A 548 -7.02 -20.43 -23.35
CA PRO A 548 -6.95 -20.73 -21.91
C PRO A 548 -5.76 -20.07 -21.19
N LEU A 549 -4.89 -19.37 -21.92
CA LEU A 549 -3.61 -18.87 -21.41
C LEU A 549 -3.61 -17.34 -21.30
N ASP A 550 -3.23 -16.83 -20.12
CA ASP A 550 -2.89 -15.45 -19.86
C ASP A 550 -1.48 -15.42 -19.21
N ALA A 551 -0.50 -14.90 -19.94
CA ALA A 551 0.88 -14.86 -19.51
C ALA A 551 1.49 -13.48 -19.75
N SER A 552 2.35 -13.03 -18.84
CA SER A 552 3.11 -11.79 -19.01
C SER A 552 4.53 -11.93 -18.47
N ALA A 553 5.45 -11.20 -19.08
CA ALA A 553 6.80 -11.01 -18.62
C ALA A 553 7.17 -9.54 -18.79
N THR A 554 7.59 -8.90 -17.73
CA THR A 554 7.98 -7.48 -17.72
C THR A 554 9.33 -7.31 -17.04
N TYR A 555 10.24 -6.60 -17.67
CA TYR A 555 11.47 -6.13 -17.06
C TYR A 555 11.46 -4.61 -16.97
N PHE A 556 11.82 -4.06 -15.80
CA PHE A 556 11.77 -2.62 -15.57
C PHE A 556 13.04 -2.09 -14.90
N TRP A 557 13.30 -0.79 -15.12
CA TRP A 557 14.35 -0.01 -14.46
C TRP A 557 13.77 1.30 -13.94
N SER A 558 14.14 1.66 -12.73
CA SER A 558 13.77 2.92 -12.11
C SER A 558 14.98 3.57 -11.47
N SER A 559 15.20 4.85 -11.72
CA SER A 559 16.30 5.58 -11.10
C SER A 559 15.86 6.97 -10.65
N SER A 560 16.49 7.49 -9.60
CA SER A 560 16.29 8.87 -9.14
C SER A 560 17.61 9.42 -8.59
N LYS A 561 17.92 10.70 -8.91
CA LYS A 561 19.15 11.35 -8.41
C LYS A 561 19.04 11.65 -6.91
N ASN A 562 17.88 12.15 -6.47
CA ASN A 562 17.59 12.54 -5.09
C ASN A 562 16.49 11.62 -4.54
N GLY A 563 16.72 10.31 -4.57
CA GLY A 563 15.79 9.33 -4.02
C GLY A 563 15.58 9.54 -2.52
N GLN A 564 14.46 9.06 -2.01
CA GLN A 564 14.15 9.05 -0.59
C GLN A 564 14.32 7.64 -0.07
N LEU A 565 15.11 7.48 0.98
CA LEU A 565 15.27 6.24 1.72
C LEU A 565 14.71 6.41 3.13
N LEU A 566 13.98 5.41 3.60
CA LEU A 566 13.54 5.32 4.98
C LEU A 566 14.59 4.58 5.79
N ILE A 567 15.17 5.25 6.78
CA ILE A 567 16.18 4.67 7.67
C ILE A 567 15.68 4.78 9.10
N ALA A 568 15.59 3.65 9.79
CA ALA A 568 15.23 3.66 11.19
C ALA A 568 16.41 4.17 12.03
N ASN A 569 16.15 5.18 12.87
CA ASN A 569 17.12 5.61 13.88
C ASN A 569 17.12 4.68 15.09
N ALA A 570 18.00 4.96 16.07
CA ALA A 570 18.16 4.14 17.29
C ALA A 570 16.87 3.99 18.13
N LEU A 571 15.89 4.86 17.94
CA LEU A 571 14.57 4.81 18.60
C LEU A 571 13.52 4.06 17.75
N GLY A 572 13.91 3.45 16.63
CA GLY A 572 12.99 2.80 15.71
C GLY A 572 12.11 3.77 14.91
N VAL A 573 12.36 5.06 14.98
CA VAL A 573 11.67 6.09 14.20
C VAL A 573 12.33 6.18 12.83
N PHE A 574 11.54 6.17 11.77
CA PHE A 574 12.06 6.35 10.42
C PHE A 574 12.38 7.82 10.14
N ASP A 575 13.61 8.05 9.73
CA ASP A 575 14.10 9.30 9.16
C ASP A 575 14.26 9.18 7.64
N VAL A 576 14.47 10.28 6.96
CA VAL A 576 14.65 10.34 5.51
C VAL A 576 16.09 10.68 5.17
N GLN A 577 16.71 9.83 4.35
CA GLN A 577 17.96 10.16 3.65
C GLN A 577 17.69 10.43 2.18
N ARG A 578 18.47 11.37 1.62
CA ARG A 578 18.38 11.81 0.22
C ARG A 578 19.61 11.35 -0.54
N GLN A 579 19.45 10.34 -1.39
CA GLN A 579 20.56 9.72 -2.13
C GLN A 579 20.12 9.29 -3.53
N LYS A 580 21.08 9.01 -4.40
CA LYS A 580 20.81 8.39 -5.69
C LYS A 580 20.36 6.96 -5.47
N VAL A 581 19.25 6.58 -6.11
CA VAL A 581 18.65 5.24 -6.00
C VAL A 581 18.45 4.67 -7.39
N ALA A 582 18.76 3.39 -7.56
CA ALA A 582 18.47 2.60 -8.76
C ALA A 582 17.79 1.29 -8.37
N ILE A 583 16.71 0.97 -9.06
CA ILE A 583 15.93 -0.25 -8.84
C ILE A 583 15.68 -0.90 -10.19
N GLU A 584 15.81 -2.21 -10.26
CA GLU A 584 15.49 -3.02 -11.43
C GLU A 584 14.74 -4.28 -11.00
N GLY A 585 13.97 -4.87 -11.89
CA GLY A 585 13.27 -6.10 -11.57
C GLY A 585 12.65 -6.79 -12.76
N LEU A 586 12.34 -8.07 -12.53
CA LEU A 586 11.64 -8.95 -13.44
C LEU A 586 10.32 -9.40 -12.80
N GLU A 587 9.23 -9.25 -13.52
CA GLU A 587 7.92 -9.74 -13.13
C GLU A 587 7.43 -10.75 -14.14
N LEU A 588 6.95 -11.89 -13.67
CA LEU A 588 6.36 -12.95 -14.48
C LEU A 588 4.97 -13.29 -13.93
N SER A 589 4.00 -13.43 -14.81
CA SER A 589 2.66 -13.91 -14.48
C SER A 589 2.22 -14.96 -15.48
N LEU A 590 1.62 -16.02 -15.00
CA LEU A 590 1.02 -17.06 -15.81
C LEU A 590 -0.31 -17.48 -15.17
N ARG A 591 -1.39 -17.41 -15.92
CA ARG A 591 -2.71 -17.92 -15.54
C ARG A 591 -3.19 -18.85 -16.64
N ALA A 592 -3.61 -20.05 -16.29
CA ALA A 592 -4.07 -21.04 -17.24
C ALA A 592 -5.38 -21.66 -16.79
N GLN A 593 -6.34 -21.77 -17.71
CA GLN A 593 -7.50 -22.64 -17.53
C GLN A 593 -7.07 -24.08 -17.80
N LEU A 594 -7.29 -24.94 -16.82
CA LEU A 594 -6.95 -26.36 -16.93
C LEU A 594 -8.09 -27.14 -17.63
N PRO A 595 -7.84 -28.37 -18.13
CA PRO A 595 -8.85 -29.14 -18.82
C PRO A 595 -10.11 -29.49 -18.02
N ILE A 596 -10.05 -29.35 -16.68
CA ILE A 596 -11.20 -29.49 -15.79
C ILE A 596 -11.96 -28.17 -15.79
N GLN A 597 -13.23 -28.21 -16.19
CA GLN A 597 -14.09 -27.01 -16.25
C GLN A 597 -14.13 -26.30 -14.89
N GLY A 598 -13.82 -25.01 -14.89
CA GLY A 598 -13.79 -24.17 -13.70
C GLY A 598 -12.44 -24.21 -12.95
N LEU A 599 -11.50 -25.08 -13.32
CA LEU A 599 -10.19 -25.17 -12.66
C LEU A 599 -9.17 -24.26 -13.36
N ARG A 600 -8.48 -23.43 -12.59
CA ARG A 600 -7.43 -22.51 -13.07
C ARG A 600 -6.20 -22.62 -12.19
N ALA A 601 -5.04 -22.55 -12.81
CA ALA A 601 -3.75 -22.44 -12.12
C ALA A 601 -3.15 -21.06 -12.37
N GLY A 602 -2.45 -20.53 -11.37
CA GLY A 602 -1.76 -19.26 -11.45
C GLY A 602 -0.34 -19.34 -10.88
N ILE A 603 0.59 -18.64 -11.52
CA ILE A 603 1.96 -18.45 -11.08
C ILE A 603 2.26 -16.96 -11.20
N GLY A 604 2.77 -16.34 -10.13
CA GLY A 604 3.27 -14.98 -10.14
C GLY A 604 4.66 -14.95 -9.51
N TYR A 605 5.63 -14.34 -10.19
CA TYR A 605 7.00 -14.21 -9.68
C TYR A 605 7.47 -12.77 -9.81
N ALA A 606 8.18 -12.27 -8.80
CA ALA A 606 8.89 -11.01 -8.86
C ALA A 606 10.30 -11.15 -8.30
N HIS A 607 11.27 -10.65 -9.06
CA HIS A 607 12.65 -10.41 -8.64
C HIS A 607 12.90 -8.92 -8.60
N LEU A 608 13.37 -8.42 -7.46
CA LEU A 608 13.63 -7.00 -7.25
C LEU A 608 15.06 -6.79 -6.75
N LYS A 609 15.79 -5.90 -7.41
CA LYS A 609 17.11 -5.45 -6.99
C LYS A 609 17.13 -3.94 -6.87
N GLY A 610 17.44 -3.43 -5.68
CA GLY A 610 17.51 -2.01 -5.40
C GLY A 610 18.85 -1.66 -4.78
N ARG A 611 19.48 -0.58 -5.27
CA ARG A 611 20.77 -0.09 -4.79
C ARG A 611 20.74 1.42 -4.61
N PHE A 612 21.58 1.93 -3.72
CA PHE A 612 21.74 3.36 -3.50
C PHE A 612 23.23 3.75 -3.44
N ASP A 613 23.50 5.02 -3.56
CA ASP A 613 24.82 5.64 -3.46
C ASP A 613 25.06 5.95 -1.97
N SER A 614 25.87 5.13 -1.30
CA SER A 614 26.04 5.18 0.15
C SER A 614 26.89 6.36 0.65
N ASN A 615 27.72 6.92 -0.21
CA ASN A 615 28.71 7.96 0.12
C ASN A 615 28.53 9.27 -0.66
N ASN A 616 27.50 9.36 -1.51
CA ASN A 616 27.18 10.51 -2.38
C ASN A 616 28.27 10.83 -3.43
N ASP A 617 29.01 9.81 -3.92
CA ASP A 617 29.99 9.97 -5.00
C ASP A 617 29.39 9.83 -6.40
N GLY A 618 28.09 9.54 -6.50
CA GLY A 618 27.35 9.36 -7.74
C GLY A 618 27.29 7.91 -8.23
N VAL A 619 27.93 6.97 -7.52
CA VAL A 619 27.92 5.54 -7.84
C VAL A 619 26.96 4.81 -6.90
N VAL A 620 26.06 4.00 -7.44
CA VAL A 620 25.19 3.13 -6.61
C VAL A 620 25.97 1.87 -6.25
N ASP A 621 26.34 1.75 -5.00
CA ASP A 621 27.30 0.76 -4.48
C ASP A 621 26.72 -0.16 -3.38
N SER A 622 25.64 0.22 -2.74
CA SER A 622 25.07 -0.49 -1.60
C SER A 622 23.64 -0.94 -1.86
N ASP A 623 23.23 -2.09 -1.38
CA ASP A 623 21.88 -2.60 -1.50
C ASP A 623 20.89 -1.80 -0.64
N LEU A 624 19.69 -1.59 -1.14
CA LEU A 624 18.57 -1.11 -0.32
C LEU A 624 18.22 -2.18 0.73
N ASP A 625 17.97 -1.74 1.96
CA ASP A 625 17.57 -2.61 3.05
C ASP A 625 16.11 -3.09 2.94
N GLY A 626 15.68 -3.97 3.83
CA GLY A 626 14.34 -4.53 3.82
C GLY A 626 13.21 -3.55 4.12
N ALA A 627 13.50 -2.32 4.55
CA ALA A 627 12.51 -1.26 4.67
C ALA A 627 12.21 -0.58 3.33
N ASN A 628 13.11 -0.73 2.35
CA ASN A 628 13.07 -0.02 1.07
C ASN A 628 12.91 -0.94 -0.15
N ILE A 629 13.15 -2.24 -0.02
CA ILE A 629 13.01 -3.21 -1.11
C ILE A 629 12.41 -4.53 -0.62
N SER A 630 11.54 -5.14 -1.40
CA SER A 630 10.92 -6.44 -1.08
C SER A 630 11.83 -7.62 -1.42
N PRO A 631 11.66 -8.79 -0.78
CA PRO A 631 12.34 -10.02 -1.20
C PRO A 631 11.77 -10.51 -2.51
N ASP A 632 12.50 -11.39 -3.19
CA ASP A 632 11.95 -12.15 -4.31
C ASP A 632 10.78 -13.01 -3.84
N ARG A 633 9.73 -13.07 -4.65
CA ARG A 633 8.52 -13.85 -4.31
C ARG A 633 8.02 -14.69 -5.45
N LEU A 634 7.54 -15.89 -5.08
CA LEU A 634 6.78 -16.76 -5.97
C LEU A 634 5.42 -17.06 -5.35
N ASN A 635 4.37 -16.70 -6.06
CA ASN A 635 2.99 -17.01 -5.69
C ASN A 635 2.46 -18.11 -6.62
N LEU A 636 1.99 -19.19 -6.05
CA LEU A 636 1.31 -20.29 -6.75
C LEU A 636 -0.15 -20.32 -6.33
N SER A 637 -1.07 -20.49 -7.25
CA SER A 637 -2.49 -20.60 -6.94
C SER A 637 -3.17 -21.68 -7.77
N LEU A 638 -4.14 -22.33 -7.16
CA LEU A 638 -5.07 -23.23 -7.81
C LEU A 638 -6.48 -22.81 -7.37
N SER A 639 -7.32 -22.42 -8.32
CA SER A 639 -8.70 -21.99 -8.06
C SER A 639 -9.68 -22.84 -8.85
N TYR A 640 -10.79 -23.18 -8.19
CA TYR A 640 -11.91 -23.91 -8.79
C TYR A 640 -13.18 -23.06 -8.65
N ASP A 641 -13.90 -22.94 -9.77
CA ASP A 641 -15.08 -22.10 -9.87
C ASP A 641 -16.10 -22.73 -10.82
N ARG A 642 -17.09 -23.42 -10.23
CA ARG A 642 -18.13 -24.08 -11.01
C ARG A 642 -19.44 -24.19 -10.24
N GLY A 643 -20.52 -23.68 -10.84
CA GLY A 643 -21.84 -23.69 -10.22
C GLY A 643 -21.82 -22.94 -8.87
N PRO A 644 -22.36 -23.54 -7.79
CA PRO A 644 -22.40 -22.88 -6.50
C PRO A 644 -21.06 -22.92 -5.73
N LEU A 645 -20.08 -23.71 -6.19
CA LEU A 645 -18.81 -23.93 -5.49
C LEU A 645 -17.70 -23.08 -6.08
N SER A 646 -16.99 -22.34 -5.22
CA SER A 646 -15.71 -21.76 -5.49
C SER A 646 -14.70 -22.08 -4.40
N ALA A 647 -13.47 -22.38 -4.80
CA ALA A 647 -12.38 -22.68 -3.86
C ALA A 647 -11.06 -22.12 -4.41
N ILE A 648 -10.16 -21.76 -3.53
CA ILE A 648 -8.80 -21.41 -3.86
C ILE A 648 -7.84 -21.96 -2.81
N ILE A 649 -6.70 -22.42 -3.26
CA ILE A 649 -5.52 -22.64 -2.44
C ILE A 649 -4.37 -21.84 -3.07
N GLN A 650 -3.61 -21.14 -2.24
CA GLN A 650 -2.48 -20.36 -2.68
C GLN A 650 -1.27 -20.64 -1.80
N HIS A 651 -0.10 -20.68 -2.43
CA HIS A 651 1.16 -20.89 -1.76
C HIS A 651 2.13 -19.77 -2.13
N GLN A 652 2.64 -19.08 -1.13
CA GLN A 652 3.51 -17.94 -1.29
C GLN A 652 4.89 -18.30 -0.74
N ILE A 653 5.92 -18.14 -1.56
CA ILE A 653 7.32 -18.37 -1.19
C ILE A 653 8.03 -17.03 -1.20
N TYR A 654 8.55 -16.64 -0.05
CA TYR A 654 9.41 -15.49 0.14
C TYR A 654 10.84 -16.01 0.20
N PHE A 655 11.64 -15.71 -0.83
CA PHE A 655 12.99 -16.22 -0.94
C PHE A 655 13.93 -15.51 0.04
N SER A 656 14.97 -16.21 0.45
CA SER A 656 16.04 -15.63 1.26
C SER A 656 16.74 -14.49 0.50
N ARG A 657 17.17 -13.47 1.23
CA ARG A 657 17.86 -12.31 0.66
C ARG A 657 19.08 -11.94 1.48
N ARG A 658 20.20 -11.70 0.79
CA ARG A 658 21.40 -11.07 1.36
C ARG A 658 21.44 -9.62 0.91
N PHE A 659 21.99 -8.75 1.77
CA PHE A 659 22.18 -7.34 1.49
C PHE A 659 23.69 -7.04 1.46
N ASP A 660 24.18 -6.61 0.28
CA ASP A 660 25.59 -6.27 0.08
C ASP A 660 25.81 -4.76 0.27
N GLY A 661 26.98 -4.38 0.81
CA GLY A 661 27.38 -2.97 0.95
C GLY A 661 26.67 -2.19 2.06
N LEU A 662 25.69 -2.76 2.76
CA LEU A 662 25.13 -2.12 3.94
C LEU A 662 26.20 -2.07 5.04
N ALA A 663 26.37 -0.86 5.63
CA ALA A 663 27.26 -0.67 6.76
C ALA A 663 26.87 -1.66 7.86
N ARG A 664 27.78 -2.57 8.14
CA ARG A 664 27.62 -3.50 9.23
C ARG A 664 27.87 -2.72 10.49
N ALA A 665 26.87 -2.58 11.34
CA ALA A 665 27.02 -1.95 12.65
C ALA A 665 28.00 -2.79 13.51
N ALA A 666 29.25 -2.89 13.03
CA ALA A 666 30.33 -3.63 13.72
C ALA A 666 30.64 -3.03 15.08
N ASP A 667 30.24 -1.78 15.32
CA ASP A 667 30.77 -0.98 16.40
C ASP A 667 29.72 -0.33 17.29
N ASP A 668 28.45 -0.72 17.19
CA ASP A 668 27.46 -0.20 18.12
C ASP A 668 27.60 -0.90 19.46
N ALA A 669 28.48 -0.34 20.30
CA ALA A 669 28.68 -0.74 21.68
C ALA A 669 27.49 -0.43 22.60
N ASN A 670 26.31 -0.10 22.04
CA ASN A 670 25.12 0.19 22.82
C ASN A 670 24.56 -1.11 23.43
N PRO A 671 24.64 -1.31 24.75
CA PRO A 671 24.14 -2.52 25.42
C PRO A 671 22.64 -2.73 25.31
N LEU A 672 21.89 -1.70 24.86
CA LEU A 672 20.43 -1.79 24.62
C LEU A 672 20.08 -2.43 23.27
N HIS A 673 21.03 -2.44 22.37
CA HIS A 673 20.90 -3.10 21.10
C HIS A 673 21.91 -4.24 21.07
N PRO A 674 21.58 -5.44 21.62
CA PRO A 674 22.45 -6.59 21.49
C PRO A 674 22.66 -6.80 20.00
N GLN A 675 23.87 -6.51 19.58
CA GLN A 675 24.30 -6.46 18.20
C GLN A 675 23.94 -7.76 17.48
N ARG A 676 22.94 -7.72 16.61
CA ARG A 676 23.13 -8.42 15.36
C ARG A 676 24.27 -7.67 14.67
N LEU A 677 25.49 -8.15 14.82
CA LEU A 677 26.52 -7.81 13.87
C LEU A 677 25.96 -8.19 12.49
N SER A 678 25.13 -7.32 11.99
CA SER A 678 24.91 -6.94 10.63
C SER A 678 24.82 -8.03 9.60
N ASN A 679 23.96 -8.96 9.75
CA ASN A 679 23.30 -9.46 8.58
C ASN A 679 21.82 -9.37 8.86
N ASN A 680 21.19 -8.35 8.32
CA ASN A 680 19.77 -8.32 8.13
C ASN A 680 19.37 -9.23 6.98
N ASP A 681 20.22 -10.22 6.72
CA ASP A 681 19.93 -11.25 5.73
C ASP A 681 18.64 -11.92 6.13
N PHE A 682 17.75 -12.00 5.18
CA PHE A 682 16.44 -12.62 5.34
C PHE A 682 16.54 -14.11 5.03
N GLY A 683 16.06 -14.96 5.94
CA GLY A 683 16.11 -16.41 5.80
C GLY A 683 15.08 -17.00 4.84
N GLY A 684 14.02 -16.25 4.55
CA GLY A 684 12.88 -16.71 3.75
C GLY A 684 11.86 -17.55 4.53
N TYR A 685 10.64 -17.59 4.03
CA TYR A 685 9.58 -18.49 4.52
C TYR A 685 8.57 -18.77 3.41
N ALA A 686 7.70 -19.75 3.64
CA ALA A 686 6.59 -20.04 2.75
C ALA A 686 5.29 -20.20 3.54
N LEU A 687 4.19 -19.68 3.00
CA LEU A 687 2.86 -19.69 3.60
C LEU A 687 1.85 -20.28 2.62
N THR A 688 0.86 -20.96 3.14
CA THR A 688 -0.25 -21.52 2.37
C THR A 688 -1.56 -21.02 2.94
N ASP A 689 -2.41 -20.46 2.09
CA ASP A 689 -3.75 -20.03 2.44
C ASP A 689 -4.77 -20.79 1.60
N ALA A 690 -5.98 -20.94 2.13
CA ALA A 690 -7.08 -21.58 1.42
C ALA A 690 -8.41 -20.90 1.72
N SER A 691 -9.33 -20.96 0.76
CA SER A 691 -10.71 -20.52 0.96
C SER A 691 -11.65 -21.38 0.12
N ILE A 692 -12.79 -21.70 0.69
CA ILE A 692 -13.89 -22.36 0.02
C ILE A 692 -15.17 -21.57 0.26
N ARG A 693 -16.00 -21.44 -0.78
CA ARG A 693 -17.32 -20.81 -0.72
C ARG A 693 -18.33 -21.66 -1.44
N TYR A 694 -19.49 -21.78 -0.84
CA TYR A 694 -20.65 -22.44 -1.42
C TYR A 694 -21.85 -21.49 -1.43
N ASP A 695 -22.36 -21.16 -2.62
CA ASP A 695 -23.54 -20.34 -2.81
C ASP A 695 -24.81 -21.20 -2.62
N THR A 696 -25.51 -20.94 -1.54
CA THR A 696 -26.80 -21.56 -1.22
C THR A 696 -27.93 -20.73 -1.83
N GLY A 697 -29.19 -21.21 -1.81
CA GLY A 697 -30.33 -20.38 -2.18
C GLY A 697 -30.59 -19.19 -1.24
N PHE A 698 -29.94 -19.13 -0.09
CA PHE A 698 -30.06 -18.11 0.96
C PHE A 698 -28.75 -17.37 1.24
N GLY A 699 -27.90 -17.24 0.23
CA GLY A 699 -26.60 -16.57 0.32
C GLY A 699 -25.41 -17.52 0.24
N GLY A 700 -24.23 -16.95 0.19
CA GLY A 700 -22.98 -17.69 0.12
C GLY A 700 -22.35 -17.90 1.51
N VAL A 701 -22.01 -19.14 1.82
CA VAL A 701 -21.23 -19.48 3.02
C VAL A 701 -19.78 -19.71 2.62
N SER A 702 -18.85 -19.10 3.33
CA SER A 702 -17.42 -19.25 3.07
C SER A 702 -16.63 -19.62 4.32
N LEU A 703 -15.60 -20.46 4.13
CA LEU A 703 -14.58 -20.72 5.13
C LEU A 703 -13.22 -20.38 4.50
N SER A 704 -12.51 -19.45 5.11
CA SER A 704 -11.16 -19.06 4.72
C SER A 704 -10.18 -19.40 5.82
N VAL A 705 -8.98 -19.84 5.44
CA VAL A 705 -7.91 -20.21 6.36
C VAL A 705 -6.64 -19.52 5.89
N GLN A 706 -6.12 -18.62 6.72
CA GLN A 706 -4.78 -18.04 6.55
C GLN A 706 -3.76 -18.93 7.25
N ASN A 707 -2.56 -19.06 6.64
CA ASN A 707 -1.45 -19.86 7.16
C ASN A 707 -1.90 -21.30 7.55
N LEU A 708 -2.43 -22.04 6.57
CA LEU A 708 -3.06 -23.35 6.72
C LEU A 708 -2.22 -24.35 7.53
N PHE A 709 -0.88 -24.29 7.42
CA PHE A 709 0.04 -25.20 8.11
C PHE A 709 0.55 -24.66 9.44
N ASP A 710 -0.01 -23.55 9.93
CA ASP A 710 0.36 -22.92 11.20
C ASP A 710 1.88 -22.65 11.32
N LYS A 711 2.46 -22.20 10.23
CA LYS A 711 3.90 -21.93 10.15
C LYS A 711 4.25 -20.74 11.05
N PHE A 712 5.18 -20.93 11.98
CA PHE A 712 5.81 -19.82 12.68
C PHE A 712 6.83 -19.14 11.76
N TYR A 713 6.79 -17.79 11.71
CA TYR A 713 7.75 -16.97 10.98
C TYR A 713 7.84 -15.57 11.60
N ILE A 714 8.97 -14.91 11.39
CA ILE A 714 9.12 -13.48 11.66
C ILE A 714 8.85 -12.74 10.34
N ASP A 715 8.05 -11.68 10.39
CA ASP A 715 7.74 -10.93 9.18
C ASP A 715 8.99 -10.29 8.55
N TYR A 716 9.00 -10.15 7.23
CA TYR A 716 10.13 -9.64 6.48
C TYR A 716 10.64 -8.28 6.99
N SER A 717 9.72 -7.35 7.27
CA SER A 717 10.06 -6.01 7.74
C SER A 717 10.74 -6.03 9.10
N SER A 718 10.31 -6.91 10.00
CA SER A 718 10.92 -7.10 11.32
C SER A 718 12.25 -7.80 11.24
N ASP A 719 12.36 -8.83 10.38
CA ASP A 719 13.60 -9.63 10.26
C ASP A 719 14.73 -8.83 9.63
N THR A 720 14.41 -7.94 8.69
CA THR A 720 15.41 -7.13 7.95
C THR A 720 15.63 -5.72 8.52
N ARG A 721 15.00 -5.35 9.61
CA ARG A 721 15.07 -4.00 10.18
C ARG A 721 16.43 -3.68 10.78
N LEU A 722 16.96 -2.49 10.46
CA LEU A 722 18.14 -1.87 11.07
C LEU A 722 17.74 -0.54 11.75
N PRO A 723 18.31 -0.20 12.91
CA PRO A 723 19.00 -1.11 13.85
C PRO A 723 18.03 -2.13 14.43
N ALA A 724 18.58 -3.22 14.97
CA ALA A 724 17.79 -4.23 15.64
C ALA A 724 17.08 -3.63 16.85
N ASP A 725 15.76 -3.87 16.96
CA ASP A 725 14.90 -3.32 18.00
C ASP A 725 14.10 -4.46 18.64
N ASN A 726 14.29 -4.65 19.94
CA ASN A 726 13.60 -5.72 20.69
C ASN A 726 12.07 -5.49 20.78
N PHE A 727 11.59 -4.27 20.55
CA PHE A 727 10.15 -3.95 20.51
C PHE A 727 9.54 -4.11 19.12
N ALA A 728 10.30 -4.48 18.11
CA ALA A 728 9.84 -4.59 16.73
C ALA A 728 10.22 -5.92 16.06
N ILE A 729 10.30 -7.00 16.81
CA ILE A 729 10.49 -8.36 16.29
C ILE A 729 9.13 -9.01 16.18
N PHE A 730 8.37 -8.72 15.12
CA PHE A 730 7.01 -9.21 15.02
C PHE A 730 6.97 -10.57 14.33
N ALA A 731 6.40 -11.56 15.01
CA ALA A 731 5.96 -12.78 14.36
C ALA A 731 4.79 -12.48 13.42
N GLY A 732 4.71 -13.21 12.33
CA GLY A 732 3.52 -13.20 11.50
C GLY A 732 2.40 -14.02 12.13
N ARG A 733 1.17 -13.77 11.68
CA ARG A 733 -0.03 -14.42 12.16
C ARG A 733 0.01 -15.93 11.88
N GLY A 734 -0.30 -16.74 12.88
CA GLY A 734 -0.48 -18.18 12.78
C GLY A 734 -1.76 -18.55 12.03
N ARG A 735 -2.16 -19.82 12.09
CA ARG A 735 -3.38 -20.28 11.42
C ARG A 735 -4.59 -19.54 11.97
N THR A 736 -5.37 -18.99 11.06
CA THR A 736 -6.57 -18.23 11.40
C THR A 736 -7.71 -18.66 10.49
N PHE A 737 -8.86 -18.91 11.09
CA PHE A 737 -10.09 -19.26 10.41
C PHE A 737 -11.00 -18.03 10.29
N THR A 738 -11.64 -17.85 9.14
CA THR A 738 -12.70 -16.86 8.95
C THR A 738 -13.91 -17.57 8.33
N LEU A 739 -15.02 -17.62 9.08
CA LEU A 739 -16.31 -18.08 8.59
C LEU A 739 -17.13 -16.88 8.16
N GLY A 740 -17.64 -16.89 6.93
CA GLY A 740 -18.41 -15.81 6.36
C GLY A 740 -19.77 -16.28 5.83
N TRP A 741 -20.75 -15.38 5.88
CA TRP A 741 -22.01 -15.50 5.16
C TRP A 741 -22.31 -14.15 4.51
N ASP A 742 -22.62 -14.16 3.22
CA ASP A 742 -23.09 -12.97 2.51
C ASP A 742 -24.35 -13.27 1.68
N TYR A 743 -25.26 -12.31 1.68
CA TYR A 743 -26.51 -12.41 0.95
C TYR A 743 -26.72 -11.16 0.09
N ARG A 744 -27.12 -11.38 -1.15
CA ARG A 744 -27.51 -10.32 -2.09
C ARG A 744 -28.98 -10.48 -2.44
N PHE A 745 -29.73 -9.40 -2.42
CA PHE A 745 -31.17 -9.36 -2.70
C PHE A 745 -31.53 -8.27 -3.71
#